data_e211f2b222fb2800dce3bdd72a2135b9
#
_entry.id   e211f2b222fb2800dce3bdd72a2135b9
#
_cell.length_a   1.000
_cell.length_b   1.000
_cell.length_c   1.000
_cell.angle_alpha   90.00
_cell.angle_beta   90.00
_cell.angle_gamma   90.00
#
_symmetry.space_group_name_H-M   'P 1'
#
loop_
_entity.id
_entity.type
_entity.pdbx_description
1 polymer ?
#
loop_
_entity_poly.entity_id
_entity_poly.type
_entity_poly.pdbx_seq_one_letter_code
_entity_poly.pdbx_strand_id
1 'polypeptide(L)'
;MEKERIIKLSELPQGTNCIVKNVNGDAAIRLRLMELGFVENEPVMVIKNAPLMDPVEYQVMDSHISLRRNEAEKIDVLVTDDTPESPLNVINKKIDFESFELRTCPDTEKCCNEKNAGKKTINVALVGNPNCGKTSLFNHATGLREKVGNYSGVTVDAKVGTFNFNGYSIRLVDLPGTYSLTDCSAEEKYVFYFLSNCKPDVILNIVDASNIERNLLLTTQLLDMGIPVVVALNMYDELVSRGDSIDYKTLGSLLSLPVVPTKASSGMGIPELLKTIVDVKESDEQHLLHLDTSGLNVEEATAYRYRFIRELLNKVYKSGDKAKHRKAYNADKILTNKWFGFPILLIFMWLMFEATFTIGSYPQEWIEMATEWFGALVGSWLNDGIFRDLIVDGVIAGVGGVLVFLPNILILYLFIAILEDTGYMARAAFIMDKLMSKVGLHGKSFIPFVIGFGCSVPAIMSARMLENRKDRIVTILTVPFMSCSARLPVYLLFVSVFFDKYQGLILLGIYLVGILFAVITSLILNKVSFKGVSKEFVLELPPYRIPTVRNVLIHMWDKSVQYLKKMATIILAASVIIWALEYFPRSNGDDMLTDNNIEYSYIGKFGHAIEPIMRPCGFDWRLGVALITGIAAKEVVVSTLGVLLDAEDEDVSLKEKIRSIDGFTPHTAFGFMVFVLLCTPCIAALAAIRREAGLKWAVFSAVYSTALAWIVSCLIFQIGNLIL
;
A
#
# COMPACT_ATOMS: atom_id res chain seq x y z
N MET A 1 42.84 31.74 -1.67
CA MET A 1 41.63 31.63 -2.49
C MET A 1 41.57 30.19 -2.98
N GLU A 2 41.02 29.28 -2.17
CA GLU A 2 40.70 27.94 -2.60
C GLU A 2 39.59 28.04 -3.63
N LYS A 3 39.73 27.38 -4.76
CA LYS A 3 38.72 27.32 -5.80
C LYS A 3 37.53 26.57 -5.23
N GLU A 4 36.43 27.27 -4.96
CA GLU A 4 35.12 26.69 -4.71
C GLU A 4 34.82 25.68 -5.81
N ARG A 5 34.94 24.39 -5.50
CA ARG A 5 34.73 23.32 -6.46
C ARG A 5 33.28 22.89 -6.44
N ILE A 6 32.50 23.28 -7.45
CA ILE A 6 31.16 22.79 -7.66
C ILE A 6 31.23 21.32 -8.10
N ILE A 7 30.57 20.44 -7.36
CA ILE A 7 30.56 18.99 -7.58
C ILE A 7 29.07 18.53 -7.59
N LYS A 8 28.82 17.41 -8.24
CA LYS A 8 27.47 16.80 -8.18
C LYS A 8 27.22 16.15 -6.82
N LEU A 9 26.00 16.31 -6.29
CA LEU A 9 25.63 15.72 -5.00
C LEU A 9 25.81 14.19 -4.97
N SER A 10 25.63 13.52 -6.13
CA SER A 10 25.81 12.08 -6.29
C SER A 10 27.26 11.59 -6.12
N GLU A 11 28.26 12.47 -6.23
CA GLU A 11 29.67 12.14 -6.18
C GLU A 11 30.25 12.22 -4.76
N LEU A 12 29.52 12.83 -3.82
CA LEU A 12 30.02 13.07 -2.48
C LEU A 12 30.05 11.79 -1.63
N PRO A 13 31.12 11.60 -0.83
CA PRO A 13 31.22 10.49 0.12
C PRO A 13 30.26 10.68 1.32
N GLN A 14 30.02 9.59 2.04
CA GLN A 14 29.20 9.60 3.25
C GLN A 14 29.83 10.49 4.34
N GLY A 15 28.99 11.20 5.07
CA GLY A 15 29.38 12.10 6.14
C GLY A 15 29.82 13.49 5.69
N THR A 16 29.77 13.79 4.37
CA THR A 16 30.14 15.10 3.84
C THR A 16 29.00 16.09 3.99
N ASN A 17 29.34 17.29 4.47
CA ASN A 17 28.47 18.46 4.45
C ASN A 17 28.69 19.27 3.18
N CYS A 18 27.63 19.76 2.60
CA CYS A 18 27.67 20.57 1.39
C CYS A 18 26.50 21.57 1.38
N ILE A 19 26.61 22.55 0.48
CA ILE A 19 25.56 23.56 0.28
C ILE A 19 25.06 23.46 -1.16
N VAL A 20 23.75 23.43 -1.36
CA VAL A 20 23.14 23.43 -2.70
C VAL A 20 23.44 24.73 -3.41
N LYS A 21 23.94 24.66 -4.63
CA LYS A 21 24.18 25.84 -5.50
C LYS A 21 23.16 25.94 -6.62
N ASN A 22 22.80 24.83 -7.23
CA ASN A 22 21.83 24.82 -8.31
C ASN A 22 21.14 23.46 -8.41
N VAL A 23 19.91 23.46 -8.90
CA VAL A 23 19.13 22.24 -9.19
C VAL A 23 18.87 22.23 -10.70
N ASN A 24 19.37 21.21 -11.39
CA ASN A 24 19.26 21.03 -12.83
C ASN A 24 18.17 20.04 -13.20
N GLY A 25 17.75 20.02 -14.45
CA GLY A 25 16.74 19.11 -14.98
C GLY A 25 15.58 19.85 -15.64
N ASP A 26 14.51 19.14 -15.97
CA ASP A 26 13.29 19.79 -16.43
C ASP A 26 12.56 20.51 -15.28
N ALA A 27 11.61 21.39 -15.61
CA ALA A 27 10.91 22.21 -14.61
C ALA A 27 10.20 21.37 -13.54
N ALA A 28 9.62 20.22 -13.90
CA ALA A 28 8.93 19.36 -12.97
C ALA A 28 9.88 18.71 -11.93
N ILE A 29 11.07 18.31 -12.40
CA ILE A 29 12.12 17.72 -11.55
C ILE A 29 12.68 18.77 -10.59
N ARG A 30 13.02 19.95 -11.12
CA ARG A 30 13.56 21.04 -10.31
C ARG A 30 12.60 21.42 -9.20
N LEU A 31 11.34 21.65 -9.58
CA LEU A 31 10.31 22.02 -8.61
C LEU A 31 10.11 20.95 -7.54
N ARG A 32 10.08 19.67 -7.95
CA ARG A 32 9.95 18.56 -7.01
C ARG A 32 11.11 18.47 -6.01
N LEU A 33 12.33 18.66 -6.47
CA LEU A 33 13.51 18.67 -5.58
C LEU A 33 13.50 19.89 -4.65
N MET A 34 13.02 21.06 -5.12
CA MET A 34 12.87 22.26 -4.29
C MET A 34 11.79 22.09 -3.23
N GLU A 35 10.65 21.46 -3.53
CA GLU A 35 9.59 21.12 -2.56
C GLU A 35 10.11 20.19 -1.45
N LEU A 36 11.11 19.39 -1.75
CA LEU A 36 11.77 18.50 -0.80
C LEU A 36 12.84 19.22 0.04
N GLY A 37 13.09 20.50 -0.25
CA GLY A 37 14.03 21.32 0.48
C GLY A 37 15.38 21.50 -0.20
N PHE A 38 15.65 20.94 -1.40
CA PHE A 38 16.88 21.20 -2.13
C PHE A 38 16.81 22.56 -2.83
N VAL A 39 16.91 23.63 -2.05
CA VAL A 39 16.90 25.02 -2.56
C VAL A 39 18.27 25.64 -2.47
N GLU A 40 18.54 26.67 -3.27
CA GLU A 40 19.84 27.35 -3.28
C GLU A 40 20.26 27.82 -1.89
N ASN A 41 21.55 27.61 -1.56
CA ASN A 41 22.18 27.88 -0.27
C ASN A 41 21.64 27.05 0.91
N GLU A 42 20.93 25.92 0.65
CA GLU A 42 20.52 24.99 1.70
C GLU A 42 21.67 24.03 2.06
N PRO A 43 21.97 23.85 3.37
CA PRO A 43 22.92 22.85 3.80
C PRO A 43 22.34 21.44 3.64
N VAL A 44 23.13 20.56 3.07
CA VAL A 44 22.79 19.14 2.87
C VAL A 44 23.91 18.28 3.43
N MET A 45 23.55 17.23 4.19
CA MET A 45 24.50 16.23 4.66
C MET A 45 24.25 14.89 3.96
N VAL A 46 25.31 14.27 3.46
CA VAL A 46 25.26 12.91 2.92
C VAL A 46 25.30 11.91 4.08
N ILE A 47 24.18 11.25 4.40
CA ILE A 47 24.08 10.37 5.56
C ILE A 47 24.69 9.01 5.26
N LYS A 48 24.13 8.28 4.28
CA LYS A 48 24.57 6.93 3.93
C LYS A 48 24.04 6.47 2.57
N ASN A 49 24.69 5.45 2.02
CA ASN A 49 24.19 4.73 0.85
C ASN A 49 23.32 3.55 1.30
N ALA A 50 22.33 3.17 0.49
CA ALA A 50 21.66 1.88 0.62
C ALA A 50 22.66 0.72 0.52
N PRO A 51 22.34 -0.49 1.02
CA PRO A 51 23.25 -1.65 0.98
C PRO A 51 23.82 -1.96 -0.40
N LEU A 52 23.08 -1.69 -1.47
CA LEU A 52 23.49 -1.87 -2.86
C LEU A 52 24.10 -0.59 -3.49
N MET A 53 24.50 0.39 -2.66
CA MET A 53 25.13 1.66 -3.04
C MET A 53 24.20 2.68 -3.74
N ASP A 54 22.92 2.37 -3.90
CA ASP A 54 21.88 3.20 -4.47
C ASP A 54 20.51 2.72 -3.96
N PRO A 55 19.61 3.62 -3.52
CA PRO A 55 19.73 5.08 -3.43
C PRO A 55 20.64 5.59 -2.30
N VAL A 56 20.83 6.91 -2.23
CA VAL A 56 21.60 7.59 -1.18
C VAL A 56 20.66 8.39 -0.30
N GLU A 57 20.88 8.36 1.02
CA GLU A 57 20.12 9.12 2.00
C GLU A 57 20.84 10.44 2.30
N TYR A 58 20.10 11.52 2.20
CA TYR A 58 20.51 12.89 2.50
C TYR A 58 19.67 13.47 3.61
N GLN A 59 20.27 14.29 4.45
CA GLN A 59 19.55 15.14 5.40
C GLN A 59 19.49 16.55 4.81
N VAL A 60 18.26 17.08 4.69
CA VAL A 60 17.98 18.45 4.24
C VAL A 60 16.78 18.97 5.05
N MET A 61 16.85 20.17 5.60
CA MET A 61 15.78 20.80 6.41
C MET A 61 15.21 19.82 7.48
N ASP A 62 16.06 19.21 8.28
CA ASP A 62 15.72 18.18 9.30
C ASP A 62 14.95 16.94 8.79
N SER A 63 14.77 16.83 7.49
CA SER A 63 14.15 15.68 6.84
C SER A 63 15.18 14.71 6.26
N HIS A 64 14.90 13.41 6.37
CA HIS A 64 15.69 12.34 5.77
C HIS A 64 15.09 11.96 4.43
N ILE A 65 15.79 12.30 3.34
CA ILE A 65 15.33 12.11 1.96
C ILE A 65 16.28 11.17 1.23
N SER A 66 15.71 10.19 0.56
CA SER A 66 16.44 9.24 -0.25
C SER A 66 16.30 9.56 -1.73
N LEU A 67 17.39 9.78 -2.42
CA LEU A 67 17.45 10.02 -3.86
C LEU A 67 18.28 8.93 -4.53
N ARG A 68 17.89 8.52 -5.74
CA ARG A 68 18.78 7.73 -6.61
C ARG A 68 19.93 8.59 -7.09
N ARG A 69 21.06 7.96 -7.44
CA ARG A 69 22.24 8.70 -7.90
C ARG A 69 21.97 9.55 -9.14
N ASN A 70 21.15 9.07 -10.08
CA ASN A 70 20.75 9.84 -11.27
C ASN A 70 19.91 11.08 -10.94
N GLU A 71 19.21 11.11 -9.81
CA GLU A 71 18.45 12.27 -9.32
C GLU A 71 19.39 13.22 -8.58
N ALA A 72 20.26 12.69 -7.72
CA ALA A 72 21.27 13.46 -7.01
C ALA A 72 22.32 14.09 -7.96
N GLU A 73 22.54 13.52 -9.14
CA GLU A 73 23.40 14.09 -10.19
C GLU A 73 22.88 15.42 -10.75
N LYS A 74 21.59 15.69 -10.59
CA LYS A 74 20.96 16.94 -11.00
C LYS A 74 21.19 18.10 -10.02
N ILE A 75 21.76 17.84 -8.85
CA ILE A 75 21.99 18.84 -7.80
C ILE A 75 23.47 19.19 -7.76
N ASP A 76 23.78 20.44 -8.02
CA ASP A 76 25.13 21.01 -7.91
C ASP A 76 25.35 21.53 -6.49
N VAL A 77 26.44 21.14 -5.86
CA VAL A 77 26.75 21.49 -4.48
C VAL A 77 28.18 22.00 -4.31
N LEU A 78 28.38 22.80 -3.28
CA LEU A 78 29.70 23.21 -2.76
C LEU A 78 30.00 22.39 -1.51
N VAL A 79 31.20 21.81 -1.46
CA VAL A 79 31.69 21.12 -0.26
C VAL A 79 32.22 22.16 0.72
N THR A 80 31.78 22.05 1.98
CA THR A 80 32.23 22.91 3.08
C THR A 80 32.81 22.05 4.19
N ASP A 81 34.02 22.32 4.61
CA ASP A 81 34.66 21.63 5.74
C ASP A 81 34.11 22.08 7.11
N ASP A 82 33.45 23.23 7.17
CA ASP A 82 32.77 23.78 8.38
C ASP A 82 31.29 24.00 8.13
N THR A 83 30.49 23.86 9.19
CA THR A 83 29.07 24.23 9.19
C THR A 83 28.91 25.73 8.98
N PRO A 84 28.43 26.21 7.83
CA PRO A 84 28.38 27.64 7.59
C PRO A 84 27.17 28.29 8.25
N GLU A 85 27.44 29.42 8.94
CA GLU A 85 26.43 30.43 9.22
C GLU A 85 26.07 31.15 7.90
N SER A 86 24.77 31.34 7.71
CA SER A 86 24.13 31.85 6.48
C SER A 86 24.57 33.27 6.09
N PRO A 87 24.89 33.58 4.84
CA PRO A 87 24.87 34.95 4.33
C PRO A 87 23.68 35.22 3.41
N LEU A 88 22.94 36.28 3.74
CA LEU A 88 21.85 36.89 2.97
C LEU A 88 22.40 37.86 1.91
N ASN A 89 21.87 37.82 0.67
CA ASN A 89 21.57 39.05 -0.11
C ASN A 89 20.84 38.78 -1.44
N VAL A 90 19.70 39.33 -1.54
CA VAL A 90 18.84 40.05 -2.53
C VAL A 90 19.03 39.83 -4.04
N ILE A 91 17.93 39.51 -4.72
CA ILE A 91 17.61 39.98 -6.10
C ILE A 91 16.07 40.10 -6.26
N ASN A 92 15.61 41.26 -6.77
CA ASN A 92 14.24 41.59 -7.14
C ASN A 92 13.96 41.36 -8.62
N LYS A 93 12.82 40.73 -8.98
CA LYS A 93 12.08 40.94 -10.26
C LYS A 93 10.70 40.28 -10.28
N LYS A 94 9.75 40.99 -10.96
CA LYS A 94 8.27 40.72 -11.00
C LYS A 94 7.81 39.84 -12.17
N ILE A 95 6.68 39.12 -12.01
CA ILE A 95 6.01 38.25 -13.03
C ILE A 95 4.50 38.41 -13.12
N ASP A 96 3.98 38.09 -14.29
CA ASP A 96 2.64 38.28 -14.78
C ASP A 96 1.84 36.96 -14.81
N PHE A 97 0.59 36.98 -14.33
CA PHE A 97 -0.33 35.84 -14.28
C PHE A 97 -1.54 36.08 -15.19
N GLU A 98 -1.40 35.94 -16.50
CA GLU A 98 -2.56 35.84 -17.38
C GLU A 98 -2.32 34.70 -18.40
N SER A 99 -3.01 33.57 -18.20
CA SER A 99 -3.47 32.60 -19.20
C SER A 99 -3.54 31.16 -18.68
N PHE A 100 -4.65 30.77 -18.05
CA PHE A 100 -5.02 29.37 -17.93
C PHE A 100 -6.51 29.16 -18.18
N GLU A 101 -6.83 28.47 -19.27
CA GLU A 101 -8.19 27.99 -19.53
C GLU A 101 -8.54 26.83 -18.59
N LEU A 102 -9.51 27.05 -17.71
CA LEU A 102 -10.06 26.08 -16.76
C LEU A 102 -11.08 25.20 -17.47
N ARG A 103 -10.81 23.90 -17.59
CA ARG A 103 -11.81 22.90 -17.97
C ARG A 103 -12.69 22.59 -16.76
N THR A 104 -14.00 22.81 -16.94
CA THR A 104 -15.05 22.59 -15.95
C THR A 104 -15.19 21.09 -15.58
N CYS A 105 -15.22 20.80 -14.28
CA CYS A 105 -15.59 19.48 -13.73
C CYS A 105 -17.11 19.41 -13.51
N PRO A 106 -17.81 18.34 -13.91
CA PRO A 106 -19.28 18.31 -14.01
C PRO A 106 -20.08 18.28 -12.70
N ASP A 107 -19.49 18.08 -11.52
CA ASP A 107 -20.25 17.77 -10.29
C ASP A 107 -19.94 18.67 -9.06
N THR A 108 -19.45 19.88 -9.26
CA THR A 108 -19.10 20.79 -8.16
C THR A 108 -20.30 21.37 -7.40
N GLU A 109 -21.50 21.41 -7.98
CA GLU A 109 -22.70 21.95 -7.34
C GLU A 109 -23.21 21.09 -6.16
N LYS A 110 -22.96 19.79 -6.15
CA LYS A 110 -23.38 18.90 -5.05
C LYS A 110 -22.50 19.01 -3.80
N CYS A 111 -21.27 19.47 -3.92
CA CYS A 111 -20.34 19.59 -2.81
C CYS A 111 -20.64 20.74 -1.85
N CYS A 112 -21.18 21.84 -2.39
CA CYS A 112 -21.34 23.11 -1.65
C CYS A 112 -22.79 23.45 -1.26
N ASN A 113 -23.81 22.76 -1.82
CA ASN A 113 -25.20 23.20 -1.80
C ASN A 113 -26.19 22.37 -0.95
N GLU A 114 -25.78 21.48 -0.06
CA GLU A 114 -26.72 20.98 0.93
C GLU A 114 -26.93 22.01 2.04
N LYS A 115 -27.79 22.98 1.78
CA LYS A 115 -28.35 23.88 2.80
C LYS A 115 -29.30 23.07 3.68
N ASN A 116 -28.81 22.56 4.81
CA ASN A 116 -29.67 22.15 5.90
C ASN A 116 -30.33 23.39 6.51
N ALA A 117 -31.58 23.61 6.18
CA ALA A 117 -32.38 24.70 6.72
C ALA A 117 -32.47 24.59 8.25
N GLY A 118 -31.82 25.51 8.97
CA GLY A 118 -32.02 25.69 10.41
C GLY A 118 -30.79 25.62 11.32
N LYS A 119 -29.62 25.11 10.89
CA LYS A 119 -28.38 25.13 11.67
C LYS A 119 -27.29 25.92 10.95
N LYS A 120 -26.55 26.75 11.69
CA LYS A 120 -25.34 27.43 11.15
C LYS A 120 -24.31 26.35 10.79
N THR A 121 -24.05 26.13 9.50
CA THR A 121 -23.09 25.12 9.01
C THR A 121 -21.77 25.81 8.69
N ILE A 122 -20.64 25.21 9.11
CA ILE A 122 -19.28 25.65 8.79
C ILE A 122 -18.63 24.56 7.94
N ASN A 123 -18.21 24.91 6.71
CA ASN A 123 -17.47 24.02 5.82
C ASN A 123 -15.97 24.20 6.05
N VAL A 124 -15.29 23.15 6.47
CA VAL A 124 -13.86 23.16 6.79
C VAL A 124 -13.12 22.22 5.85
N ALA A 125 -12.13 22.72 5.13
CA ALA A 125 -11.23 21.91 4.33
C ALA A 125 -9.98 21.54 5.15
N LEU A 126 -9.72 20.26 5.30
CA LEU A 126 -8.55 19.73 5.97
C LEU A 126 -7.41 19.56 4.97
N VAL A 127 -6.33 20.32 5.13
CA VAL A 127 -5.17 20.36 4.23
C VAL A 127 -3.91 20.09 5.03
N GLY A 128 -2.86 19.60 4.40
CA GLY A 128 -1.54 19.40 5.02
C GLY A 128 -0.70 18.38 4.29
N ASN A 129 0.57 18.32 4.62
CA ASN A 129 1.52 17.43 3.99
C ASN A 129 1.16 15.93 4.19
N PRO A 130 1.61 15.03 3.32
CA PRO A 130 1.55 13.60 3.60
C PRO A 130 2.18 13.28 4.96
N ASN A 131 1.56 12.35 5.69
CA ASN A 131 2.02 11.87 7.01
C ASN A 131 2.00 12.90 8.17
N CYS A 132 1.47 14.10 8.01
CA CYS A 132 1.33 15.07 9.10
C CYS A 132 0.21 14.76 10.12
N GLY A 133 -0.52 13.63 9.93
CA GLY A 133 -1.57 13.18 10.84
C GLY A 133 -2.99 13.64 10.53
N LYS A 134 -3.29 14.05 9.28
CA LYS A 134 -4.63 14.47 8.81
C LYS A 134 -5.73 13.48 9.16
N THR A 135 -5.60 12.24 8.72
CA THR A 135 -6.61 11.20 8.94
C THR A 135 -6.83 10.89 10.42
N SER A 136 -5.78 10.97 11.25
CA SER A 136 -5.90 10.79 12.70
C SER A 136 -6.71 11.92 13.33
N LEU A 137 -6.46 13.18 12.93
CA LEU A 137 -7.20 14.33 13.40
C LEU A 137 -8.65 14.29 12.92
N PHE A 138 -8.88 13.96 11.65
CA PHE A 138 -10.21 13.77 11.09
C PHE A 138 -11.02 12.74 11.87
N ASN A 139 -10.46 11.56 12.14
CA ASN A 139 -11.13 10.49 12.87
C ASN A 139 -11.46 10.89 14.32
N HIS A 140 -10.58 11.62 14.99
CA HIS A 140 -10.84 12.12 16.35
C HIS A 140 -11.89 13.23 16.38
N ALA A 141 -11.85 14.16 15.43
CA ALA A 141 -12.80 15.26 15.35
C ALA A 141 -14.22 14.77 15.02
N THR A 142 -14.34 13.80 14.11
CA THR A 142 -15.64 13.25 13.67
C THR A 142 -16.19 12.16 14.62
N GLY A 143 -15.41 11.70 15.60
CA GLY A 143 -15.87 10.76 16.64
C GLY A 143 -16.14 9.33 16.14
N LEU A 144 -15.56 8.87 15.02
CA LEU A 144 -15.68 7.49 14.47
C LEU A 144 -17.12 7.02 14.13
N ARG A 145 -18.15 7.85 14.26
CA ARG A 145 -19.58 7.44 14.21
C ARG A 145 -20.38 8.03 13.06
N GLU A 146 -19.79 8.87 12.19
CA GLU A 146 -20.57 9.52 11.15
C GLU A 146 -20.21 9.09 9.73
N LYS A 147 -21.18 9.28 8.83
CA LYS A 147 -21.16 8.81 7.44
C LYS A 147 -19.91 9.30 6.70
N VAL A 148 -18.97 8.41 6.50
CA VAL A 148 -17.86 8.65 5.58
C VAL A 148 -18.40 8.46 4.17
N GLY A 149 -18.67 9.56 3.48
CA GLY A 149 -18.99 9.55 2.05
C GLY A 149 -17.71 9.58 1.23
N ASN A 150 -17.57 8.66 0.28
CA ASN A 150 -16.54 8.76 -0.75
C ASN A 150 -17.10 9.58 -1.91
N TYR A 151 -16.37 10.57 -2.36
CA TYR A 151 -16.69 11.30 -3.58
C TYR A 151 -16.41 10.40 -4.80
N SER A 152 -17.47 10.07 -5.54
CA SER A 152 -17.37 9.33 -6.80
C SER A 152 -17.18 10.31 -7.97
N GLY A 153 -16.11 10.13 -8.72
CA GLY A 153 -15.91 10.87 -9.98
C GLY A 153 -14.46 11.28 -10.29
N VAL A 154 -13.57 11.24 -9.30
CA VAL A 154 -12.14 11.52 -9.46
C VAL A 154 -11.34 10.37 -8.85
N THR A 155 -10.17 10.08 -9.41
CA THR A 155 -9.25 9.02 -8.94
C THR A 155 -8.68 9.25 -7.52
N VAL A 156 -9.16 10.30 -6.83
CA VAL A 156 -8.67 10.74 -5.52
C VAL A 156 -9.85 10.79 -4.54
N ASP A 157 -9.83 9.95 -3.51
CA ASP A 157 -10.89 9.83 -2.50
C ASP A 157 -10.76 10.94 -1.44
N ALA A 158 -11.64 11.95 -1.48
CA ALA A 158 -11.85 12.86 -0.35
C ALA A 158 -12.89 12.30 0.60
N LYS A 159 -12.62 12.32 1.91
CA LYS A 159 -13.54 11.88 2.96
C LYS A 159 -14.28 13.08 3.54
N VAL A 160 -15.57 12.95 3.79
CA VAL A 160 -16.39 13.99 4.41
C VAL A 160 -17.00 13.48 5.70
N GLY A 161 -16.82 14.22 6.79
CA GLY A 161 -17.46 13.97 8.08
C GLY A 161 -18.24 15.21 8.53
N THR A 162 -19.41 14.99 9.12
CA THR A 162 -20.23 16.09 9.67
C THR A 162 -20.52 15.78 11.14
N PHE A 163 -20.31 16.78 12.01
CA PHE A 163 -20.58 16.66 13.44
C PHE A 163 -21.01 18.00 14.02
N ASN A 164 -21.61 17.98 15.23
CA ASN A 164 -22.08 19.18 15.90
C ASN A 164 -21.10 19.61 17.00
N PHE A 165 -20.75 20.89 17.02
CA PHE A 165 -19.91 21.50 18.04
C PHE A 165 -20.37 22.93 18.35
N ASN A 166 -20.61 23.25 19.63
CA ASN A 166 -21.05 24.59 20.12
C ASN A 166 -22.21 25.20 19.33
N GLY A 167 -23.22 24.39 18.95
CA GLY A 167 -24.39 24.88 18.20
C GLY A 167 -24.19 25.00 16.68
N TYR A 168 -23.01 24.78 16.19
CA TYR A 168 -22.68 24.72 14.76
C TYR A 168 -22.66 23.28 14.26
N SER A 169 -23.04 23.10 12.99
CA SER A 169 -22.81 21.86 12.26
C SER A 169 -21.50 22.02 11.46
N ILE A 170 -20.43 21.35 11.89
CA ILE A 170 -19.13 21.41 11.22
C ILE A 170 -19.07 20.30 10.19
N ARG A 171 -18.84 20.66 8.93
CA ARG A 171 -18.60 19.73 7.82
C ARG A 171 -17.12 19.76 7.48
N LEU A 172 -16.42 18.70 7.84
CA LEU A 172 -14.98 18.54 7.63
C LEU A 172 -14.71 17.70 6.38
N VAL A 173 -13.93 18.22 5.44
CA VAL A 173 -13.55 17.54 4.20
C VAL A 173 -12.06 17.22 4.26
N ASP A 174 -11.69 15.95 4.33
CA ASP A 174 -10.29 15.49 4.33
C ASP A 174 -9.78 15.45 2.89
N LEU A 175 -8.91 16.41 2.54
CA LEU A 175 -8.29 16.48 1.23
C LEU A 175 -7.01 15.62 1.18
N PRO A 176 -6.59 15.17 -0.01
CA PRO A 176 -5.33 14.46 -0.18
C PRO A 176 -4.13 15.21 0.40
N GLY A 177 -3.10 14.46 0.83
CA GLY A 177 -1.84 15.06 1.27
C GLY A 177 -1.11 15.70 0.12
N THR A 178 -0.68 16.95 0.30
CA THR A 178 0.08 17.68 -0.69
C THR A 178 1.22 18.48 -0.04
N TYR A 179 2.35 18.59 -0.72
CA TYR A 179 3.49 19.37 -0.26
C TYR A 179 3.41 20.83 -0.67
N SER A 180 2.76 21.08 -1.79
CA SER A 180 2.57 22.39 -2.37
C SER A 180 1.24 22.47 -3.14
N LEU A 181 0.85 23.65 -3.57
CA LEU A 181 -0.29 23.89 -4.46
C LEU A 181 0.15 24.08 -5.91
N THR A 182 1.32 23.56 -6.27
CA THR A 182 1.84 23.60 -7.63
C THR A 182 1.26 22.42 -8.43
N ASP A 183 1.10 22.59 -9.73
CA ASP A 183 0.42 21.65 -10.63
C ASP A 183 1.23 20.35 -10.91
N CYS A 184 2.12 19.91 -10.01
CA CYS A 184 3.04 18.80 -10.25
C CYS A 184 2.40 17.42 -10.10
N SER A 185 1.42 17.23 -9.22
CA SER A 185 0.75 15.95 -9.00
C SER A 185 -0.76 16.03 -9.21
N ALA A 186 -1.42 14.88 -9.39
CA ALA A 186 -2.88 14.83 -9.52
C ALA A 186 -3.57 15.24 -8.22
N GLU A 187 -2.96 14.91 -7.08
CA GLU A 187 -3.40 15.26 -5.74
C GLU A 187 -3.33 16.78 -5.52
N GLU A 188 -2.23 17.41 -5.91
CA GLU A 188 -2.04 18.87 -5.81
C GLU A 188 -3.03 19.63 -6.65
N LYS A 189 -3.22 19.21 -7.92
CA LYS A 189 -4.26 19.76 -8.80
C LYS A 189 -5.64 19.67 -8.19
N TYR A 190 -5.98 18.54 -7.57
CA TYR A 190 -7.27 18.34 -6.94
C TYR A 190 -7.46 19.27 -5.73
N VAL A 191 -6.44 19.38 -4.85
CA VAL A 191 -6.50 20.28 -3.68
C VAL A 191 -6.66 21.73 -4.12
N PHE A 192 -5.82 22.19 -5.05
CA PHE A 192 -5.91 23.54 -5.59
C PHE A 192 -7.28 23.84 -6.21
N TYR A 193 -7.77 22.91 -7.06
CA TYR A 193 -9.08 23.04 -7.70
C TYR A 193 -10.22 23.08 -6.67
N PHE A 194 -10.18 22.20 -5.66
CA PHE A 194 -11.18 22.18 -4.59
C PHE A 194 -11.22 23.51 -3.82
N LEU A 195 -10.08 24.01 -3.38
CA LEU A 195 -9.99 25.26 -2.62
C LEU A 195 -10.43 26.47 -3.45
N SER A 196 -10.06 26.52 -4.74
CA SER A 196 -10.41 27.62 -5.63
C SER A 196 -11.90 27.66 -5.97
N ASN A 197 -12.55 26.51 -6.18
CA ASN A 197 -13.94 26.44 -6.64
C ASN A 197 -14.96 26.29 -5.50
N CYS A 198 -14.67 25.44 -4.49
CA CYS A 198 -15.61 25.21 -3.39
C CYS A 198 -15.55 26.28 -2.29
N LYS A 199 -14.47 27.06 -2.21
CA LYS A 199 -14.25 28.14 -1.24
C LYS A 199 -14.79 27.78 0.15
N PRO A 200 -14.11 26.90 0.91
CA PRO A 200 -14.54 26.54 2.26
C PRO A 200 -14.57 27.77 3.17
N ASP A 201 -15.35 27.70 4.24
CA ASP A 201 -15.43 28.80 5.22
C ASP A 201 -14.10 28.97 5.97
N VAL A 202 -13.40 27.86 6.25
CA VAL A 202 -12.11 27.82 6.94
C VAL A 202 -11.25 26.70 6.35
N ILE A 203 -9.97 26.99 6.15
CA ILE A 203 -8.95 25.96 5.87
C ILE A 203 -8.30 25.55 7.19
N LEU A 204 -8.38 24.28 7.53
CA LEU A 204 -7.63 23.70 8.64
C LEU A 204 -6.34 23.06 8.09
N ASN A 205 -5.22 23.76 8.25
CA ASN A 205 -3.93 23.30 7.81
C ASN A 205 -3.21 22.52 8.93
N ILE A 206 -2.88 21.25 8.68
CA ILE A 206 -2.14 20.40 9.63
C ILE A 206 -0.66 20.43 9.30
N VAL A 207 0.10 20.96 10.22
CA VAL A 207 1.55 21.13 10.16
C VAL A 207 2.20 20.14 11.12
N ASP A 208 3.14 19.33 10.63
CA ASP A 208 3.97 18.46 11.48
C ASP A 208 5.02 19.32 12.20
N ALA A 209 4.90 19.43 13.52
CA ALA A 209 5.82 20.21 14.35
C ALA A 209 7.26 19.66 14.31
N SER A 210 7.43 18.37 14.04
CA SER A 210 8.75 17.73 13.97
C SER A 210 9.51 18.02 12.65
N ASN A 211 8.79 18.53 11.62
CA ASN A 211 9.34 18.91 10.30
C ASN A 211 8.73 20.24 9.85
N ILE A 212 8.73 21.22 10.75
CA ILE A 212 7.96 22.46 10.60
C ILE A 212 8.39 23.29 9.40
N GLU A 213 9.70 23.42 9.13
CA GLU A 213 10.25 24.27 8.06
C GLU A 213 9.63 23.91 6.71
N ARG A 214 9.61 22.62 6.39
CA ARG A 214 9.05 22.11 5.15
C ARG A 214 7.52 22.18 5.09
N ASN A 215 6.85 21.95 6.21
CA ASN A 215 5.39 21.98 6.27
C ASN A 215 4.83 23.39 6.14
N LEU A 216 5.56 24.42 6.56
CA LEU A 216 5.17 25.82 6.43
C LEU A 216 5.16 26.31 4.97
N LEU A 217 5.84 25.62 4.03
CA LEU A 217 5.76 25.99 2.61
C LEU A 217 4.30 26.00 2.13
N LEU A 218 3.57 24.92 2.39
CA LEU A 218 2.15 24.82 2.06
C LEU A 218 1.33 25.90 2.78
N THR A 219 1.62 26.15 4.06
CA THR A 219 0.96 27.21 4.83
C THR A 219 1.09 28.56 4.15
N THR A 220 2.29 28.92 3.68
CA THR A 220 2.53 30.21 2.98
C THR A 220 1.79 30.29 1.64
N GLN A 221 1.53 29.19 0.97
CA GLN A 221 0.74 29.16 -0.27
C GLN A 221 -0.77 29.25 0.01
N LEU A 222 -1.24 28.66 1.12
CA LEU A 222 -2.64 28.72 1.53
C LEU A 222 -3.04 30.15 1.94
N LEU A 223 -2.12 30.94 2.52
CA LEU A 223 -2.36 32.34 2.86
C LEU A 223 -2.69 33.20 1.62
N ASP A 224 -2.08 32.91 0.47
CA ASP A 224 -2.34 33.64 -0.77
C ASP A 224 -3.72 33.37 -1.38
N MET A 225 -4.42 32.31 -0.92
CA MET A 225 -5.76 31.99 -1.42
C MET A 225 -6.87 32.90 -0.87
N GLY A 226 -6.56 33.76 0.13
CA GLY A 226 -7.53 34.65 0.70
C GLY A 226 -8.68 34.00 1.49
N ILE A 227 -8.51 32.72 1.89
CA ILE A 227 -9.47 31.98 2.72
C ILE A 227 -8.92 31.93 4.13
N PRO A 228 -9.76 32.09 5.18
CA PRO A 228 -9.32 31.96 6.57
C PRO A 228 -8.61 30.64 6.85
N VAL A 229 -7.40 30.72 7.45
CA VAL A 229 -6.57 29.55 7.76
C VAL A 229 -6.38 29.41 9.27
N VAL A 230 -6.58 28.20 9.77
CA VAL A 230 -6.23 27.79 11.14
C VAL A 230 -5.14 26.73 11.05
N VAL A 231 -4.05 26.86 11.80
CA VAL A 231 -2.97 25.89 11.83
C VAL A 231 -3.10 24.97 13.05
N ALA A 232 -3.20 23.67 12.79
CA ALA A 232 -3.01 22.64 13.80
C ALA A 232 -1.55 22.20 13.80
N LEU A 233 -0.79 22.62 14.81
CA LEU A 233 0.60 22.21 14.98
C LEU A 233 0.63 20.81 15.62
N ASN A 234 0.56 19.78 14.77
CA ASN A 234 0.42 18.40 15.20
C ASN A 234 1.78 17.75 15.51
N MET A 235 1.75 16.57 16.19
CA MET A 235 2.96 15.89 16.67
C MET A 235 3.80 16.77 17.60
N TYR A 236 3.16 17.67 18.32
CA TYR A 236 3.84 18.58 19.24
C TYR A 236 4.57 17.86 20.37
N ASP A 237 4.06 16.69 20.78
CA ASP A 237 4.73 15.80 21.73
C ASP A 237 6.06 15.22 21.20
N GLU A 238 6.16 14.97 19.91
CA GLU A 238 7.42 14.51 19.29
C GLU A 238 8.47 15.62 19.30
N LEU A 239 8.08 16.85 18.97
CA LEU A 239 8.94 18.02 19.08
C LEU A 239 9.50 18.17 20.50
N VAL A 240 8.63 18.18 21.51
CA VAL A 240 9.01 18.31 22.91
C VAL A 240 9.87 17.11 23.37
N SER A 241 9.58 15.90 22.91
CA SER A 241 10.37 14.71 23.26
C SER A 241 11.81 14.76 22.73
N ARG A 242 12.03 15.46 21.61
CA ARG A 242 13.37 15.74 21.06
C ARG A 242 14.12 16.80 21.88
N GLY A 243 13.42 17.54 22.72
CA GLY A 243 13.95 18.65 23.50
C GLY A 243 13.83 20.00 22.80
N ASP A 244 13.24 20.01 21.62
CA ASP A 244 12.99 21.22 20.84
C ASP A 244 11.76 21.98 21.38
N SER A 245 11.70 23.27 21.14
CA SER A 245 10.55 24.09 21.52
C SER A 245 10.22 25.12 20.44
N ILE A 246 8.92 25.38 20.28
CA ILE A 246 8.39 26.38 19.37
C ILE A 246 7.48 27.33 20.15
N ASP A 247 7.72 28.63 20.04
CA ASP A 247 6.77 29.61 20.50
C ASP A 247 5.64 29.77 19.47
N TYR A 248 4.63 28.91 19.60
CA TYR A 248 3.50 28.86 18.67
C TYR A 248 2.62 30.10 18.71
N LYS A 249 2.64 30.87 19.83
CA LYS A 249 1.90 32.14 19.94
C LYS A 249 2.57 33.22 19.09
N THR A 250 3.88 33.39 19.23
CA THR A 250 4.65 34.31 18.39
C THR A 250 4.62 33.88 16.93
N LEU A 251 4.68 32.55 16.62
CA LEU A 251 4.50 32.03 15.28
C LEU A 251 3.16 32.47 14.67
N GLY A 252 2.07 32.34 15.43
CA GLY A 252 0.74 32.75 15.00
C GLY A 252 0.65 34.25 14.74
N SER A 253 1.24 35.08 15.62
CA SER A 253 1.27 36.52 15.46
C SER A 253 2.06 36.94 14.20
N LEU A 254 3.20 36.32 13.93
CA LEU A 254 4.03 36.61 12.75
C LEU A 254 3.39 36.17 11.43
N LEU A 255 2.61 35.09 11.44
CA LEU A 255 1.86 34.62 10.28
C LEU A 255 0.45 35.24 10.17
N SER A 256 0.04 36.02 11.15
CA SER A 256 -1.32 36.60 11.25
C SER A 256 -2.44 35.56 11.19
N LEU A 257 -2.22 34.38 11.81
CA LEU A 257 -3.18 33.28 11.87
C LEU A 257 -3.11 32.53 13.21
N PRO A 258 -4.21 31.90 13.66
CA PRO A 258 -4.21 31.10 14.88
C PRO A 258 -3.47 29.80 14.70
N VAL A 259 -2.58 29.48 15.66
CA VAL A 259 -1.80 28.22 15.73
C VAL A 259 -2.17 27.50 17.02
N VAL A 260 -2.65 26.27 16.91
CA VAL A 260 -3.06 25.44 18.04
C VAL A 260 -2.20 24.19 18.10
N PRO A 261 -1.45 23.93 19.19
CA PRO A 261 -0.68 22.70 19.34
C PRO A 261 -1.62 21.51 19.55
N THR A 262 -1.40 20.44 18.80
CA THR A 262 -2.25 19.24 18.82
C THR A 262 -1.44 17.95 18.89
N LYS A 263 -2.08 16.91 19.42
CA LYS A 263 -1.64 15.52 19.32
C LYS A 263 -2.80 14.67 18.83
N ALA A 264 -2.91 14.55 17.52
CA ALA A 264 -4.03 13.87 16.86
C ALA A 264 -4.21 12.41 17.30
N SER A 265 -3.13 11.71 17.67
CA SER A 265 -3.18 10.31 18.13
C SER A 265 -3.94 10.12 19.47
N SER A 266 -3.95 11.14 20.34
CA SER A 266 -4.65 11.10 21.64
C SER A 266 -5.85 12.04 21.71
N GLY A 267 -6.08 12.86 20.70
CA GLY A 267 -7.15 13.88 20.69
C GLY A 267 -6.85 15.16 21.47
N MET A 268 -5.62 15.29 22.01
CA MET A 268 -5.22 16.48 22.77
C MET A 268 -5.17 17.72 21.87
N GLY A 269 -5.73 18.84 22.34
CA GLY A 269 -5.81 20.11 21.60
C GLY A 269 -6.95 20.19 20.58
N ILE A 270 -7.67 19.08 20.28
CA ILE A 270 -8.76 19.09 19.30
C ILE A 270 -9.96 19.95 19.75
N PRO A 271 -10.43 19.91 21.02
CA PRO A 271 -11.52 20.80 21.45
C PRO A 271 -11.18 22.28 21.32
N GLU A 272 -9.93 22.66 21.63
CA GLU A 272 -9.43 24.04 21.47
C GLU A 272 -9.37 24.43 19.99
N LEU A 273 -8.88 23.51 19.14
CA LEU A 273 -8.83 23.69 17.69
C LEU A 273 -10.21 23.93 17.10
N LEU A 274 -11.21 23.11 17.49
CA LEU A 274 -12.60 23.26 17.03
C LEU A 274 -13.22 24.59 17.50
N LYS A 275 -12.93 25.01 18.73
CA LYS A 275 -13.34 26.32 19.23
C LYS A 275 -12.72 27.44 18.38
N THR A 276 -11.43 27.38 18.11
CA THR A 276 -10.71 28.34 17.27
C THR A 276 -11.29 28.44 15.86
N ILE A 277 -11.72 27.29 15.26
CA ILE A 277 -12.40 27.30 13.95
C ILE A 277 -13.72 28.10 14.00
N VAL A 278 -14.50 27.93 15.07
CA VAL A 278 -15.75 28.66 15.24
C VAL A 278 -15.46 30.17 15.45
N ASP A 279 -14.50 30.49 16.32
CA ASP A 279 -14.11 31.88 16.61
C ASP A 279 -13.63 32.62 15.34
N VAL A 280 -12.84 31.94 14.50
CA VAL A 280 -12.37 32.46 13.20
C VAL A 280 -13.51 32.70 12.23
N LYS A 281 -14.53 31.82 12.20
CA LYS A 281 -15.71 32.02 11.34
C LYS A 281 -16.59 33.17 11.82
N GLU A 282 -16.63 33.45 13.13
CA GLU A 282 -17.42 34.53 13.72
C GLU A 282 -16.72 35.91 13.61
N SER A 283 -15.38 35.94 13.48
CA SER A 283 -14.62 37.16 13.29
C SER A 283 -14.68 37.63 11.82
N ASP A 284 -15.29 38.79 11.57
CA ASP A 284 -15.42 39.38 10.22
C ASP A 284 -14.09 39.92 9.64
N GLU A 285 -13.04 40.06 10.46
CA GLU A 285 -11.75 40.63 10.06
C GLU A 285 -10.61 39.62 10.28
N GLN A 286 -10.15 39.01 9.21
CA GLN A 286 -8.81 38.36 9.18
C GLN A 286 -7.88 39.17 8.27
N HIS A 287 -6.90 39.82 8.87
CA HIS A 287 -5.74 40.33 8.13
C HIS A 287 -4.84 39.17 7.78
N LEU A 288 -5.03 38.58 6.60
CA LEU A 288 -4.16 37.51 6.09
C LEU A 288 -2.84 38.14 5.63
N LEU A 289 -1.73 37.58 6.08
CA LEU A 289 -0.42 37.92 5.58
C LEU A 289 -0.35 37.54 4.09
N HIS A 290 -0.08 38.50 3.22
CA HIS A 290 0.15 38.23 1.80
C HIS A 290 1.63 38.35 1.49
N LEU A 291 2.22 37.27 0.98
CA LEU A 291 3.59 37.28 0.50
C LEU A 291 3.58 37.70 -0.97
N ASP A 292 4.08 38.90 -1.23
CA ASP A 292 4.16 39.43 -2.61
C ASP A 292 5.16 38.60 -3.42
N THR A 293 4.63 37.59 -4.07
CA THR A 293 5.34 36.74 -5.05
C THR A 293 4.95 37.09 -6.48
N SER A 294 4.16 38.16 -6.65
CA SER A 294 3.75 38.66 -7.97
C SER A 294 5.00 39.08 -8.73
N GLY A 295 5.27 38.34 -9.79
CA GLY A 295 6.37 38.63 -10.63
C GLY A 295 7.58 37.70 -10.54
N LEU A 296 7.57 36.70 -9.64
CA LEU A 296 8.59 35.64 -9.55
C LEU A 296 8.14 34.40 -10.33
N ASN A 297 9.04 33.66 -10.95
CA ASN A 297 8.66 32.33 -11.46
C ASN A 297 8.42 31.38 -10.29
N VAL A 298 7.78 30.23 -10.53
CA VAL A 298 7.38 29.28 -9.46
C VAL A 298 8.58 28.85 -8.61
N GLU A 299 9.74 28.69 -9.24
CA GLU A 299 10.98 28.30 -8.56
C GLU A 299 11.51 29.44 -7.66
N GLU A 300 11.56 30.66 -8.17
CA GLU A 300 11.94 31.85 -7.39
C GLU A 300 10.97 32.13 -6.25
N ALA A 301 9.67 31.99 -6.48
CA ALA A 301 8.65 32.12 -5.47
C ALA A 301 8.82 31.07 -4.34
N THR A 302 9.14 29.83 -4.69
CA THR A 302 9.41 28.77 -3.73
C THR A 302 10.65 29.06 -2.90
N ALA A 303 11.73 29.50 -3.53
CA ALA A 303 12.95 29.89 -2.82
C ALA A 303 12.74 31.12 -1.90
N TYR A 304 11.94 32.09 -2.34
CA TYR A 304 11.56 33.24 -1.51
C TYR A 304 10.74 32.83 -0.26
N ARG A 305 9.77 31.91 -0.41
CA ARG A 305 8.97 31.37 0.70
C ARG A 305 9.85 30.63 1.70
N TYR A 306 10.81 29.83 1.26
CA TYR A 306 11.72 29.14 2.17
C TYR A 306 12.63 30.13 2.94
N ARG A 307 13.10 31.20 2.31
CA ARG A 307 13.82 32.26 3.02
C ARG A 307 12.98 32.92 4.10
N PHE A 308 11.73 33.27 3.78
CA PHE A 308 10.79 33.84 4.74
C PHE A 308 10.53 32.88 5.92
N ILE A 309 10.29 31.58 5.64
CA ILE A 309 10.07 30.55 6.65
C ILE A 309 11.27 30.43 7.57
N ARG A 310 12.47 30.46 7.04
CA ARG A 310 13.72 30.36 7.82
C ARG A 310 13.90 31.57 8.75
N GLU A 311 13.69 32.77 8.25
CA GLU A 311 13.74 33.97 9.09
C GLU A 311 12.71 33.95 10.20
N LEU A 312 11.53 33.43 9.91
CA LEU A 312 10.44 33.25 10.88
C LEU A 312 10.83 32.24 11.95
N LEU A 313 11.33 31.06 11.54
CA LEU A 313 11.72 29.98 12.45
C LEU A 313 12.90 30.39 13.33
N ASN A 314 13.86 31.16 12.84
CA ASN A 314 14.96 31.70 13.65
C ASN A 314 14.48 32.53 14.84
N LYS A 315 13.29 33.09 14.77
CA LYS A 315 12.70 33.88 15.86
C LYS A 315 11.91 33.06 16.88
N VAL A 316 11.32 31.92 16.43
CA VAL A 316 10.33 31.18 17.25
C VAL A 316 10.79 29.76 17.62
N TYR A 317 11.75 29.19 16.89
CA TYR A 317 12.23 27.84 17.10
C TYR A 317 13.51 27.82 17.94
N LYS A 318 13.56 26.94 18.94
CA LYS A 318 14.74 26.69 19.76
C LYS A 318 15.09 25.22 19.71
N SER A 319 16.24 24.91 19.14
CA SER A 319 16.76 23.54 19.06
C SER A 319 17.21 23.04 20.43
N GLY A 320 16.84 21.84 20.78
CA GLY A 320 17.21 21.18 22.01
C GLY A 320 18.53 20.43 21.95
N ASP A 321 18.75 19.56 22.91
CA ASP A 321 20.02 18.82 23.06
C ASP A 321 20.18 17.73 21.98
N LYS A 322 21.23 17.84 21.16
CA LYS A 322 21.57 16.93 20.05
C LYS A 322 21.78 15.45 20.48
N ALA A 323 21.88 15.18 21.77
CA ALA A 323 22.10 13.82 22.30
C ALA A 323 20.91 12.85 22.08
N LYS A 324 19.66 13.39 22.01
CA LYS A 324 18.45 12.57 21.83
C LYS A 324 18.27 12.11 20.37
N HIS A 325 18.72 12.89 19.40
CA HIS A 325 18.71 12.50 17.96
C HIS A 325 19.63 11.29 17.68
N ARG A 326 20.63 11.05 18.51
CA ARG A 326 21.65 10.01 18.33
C ARG A 326 21.11 8.58 18.42
N LYS A 327 20.01 8.32 19.16
CA LYS A 327 19.46 6.97 19.32
C LYS A 327 18.78 6.45 18.05
N ALA A 328 17.98 7.27 17.38
CA ALA A 328 17.32 6.90 16.11
C ALA A 328 18.34 6.65 15.00
N TYR A 329 19.39 7.48 14.95
CA TYR A 329 20.49 7.33 14.01
C TYR A 329 21.26 6.01 14.19
N ASN A 330 21.47 5.56 15.45
CA ASN A 330 22.14 4.29 15.73
C ASN A 330 21.33 3.07 15.28
N ALA A 331 20.00 3.10 15.42
CA ALA A 331 19.14 2.03 14.91
C ALA A 331 19.21 1.93 13.38
N ASP A 332 19.15 3.05 12.68
CA ASP A 332 19.27 3.09 11.23
C ASP A 332 20.62 2.57 10.74
N LYS A 333 21.69 2.86 11.46
CA LYS A 333 23.05 2.37 11.13
C LYS A 333 23.12 0.83 11.11
N ILE A 334 22.34 0.15 11.94
CA ILE A 334 22.28 -1.32 12.01
C ILE A 334 21.29 -1.85 10.96
N LEU A 335 20.06 -1.33 10.96
CA LEU A 335 18.96 -1.87 10.16
C LEU A 335 19.14 -1.67 8.65
N THR A 336 19.85 -0.62 8.25
CA THR A 336 20.15 -0.35 6.83
C THR A 336 21.62 -0.60 6.47
N ASN A 337 22.37 -1.31 7.33
CA ASN A 337 23.76 -1.65 7.09
C ASN A 337 23.90 -2.56 5.85
N LYS A 338 25.01 -2.39 5.11
CA LYS A 338 25.34 -3.19 3.91
C LYS A 338 25.33 -4.71 4.16
N TRP A 339 25.78 -5.14 5.33
CA TRP A 339 25.90 -6.56 5.69
C TRP A 339 24.71 -7.09 6.51
N PHE A 340 24.13 -6.25 7.38
CA PHE A 340 23.07 -6.65 8.30
C PHE A 340 21.65 -6.34 7.76
N GLY A 341 21.50 -5.36 6.87
CA GLY A 341 20.18 -4.93 6.39
C GLY A 341 19.37 -6.05 5.73
N PHE A 342 19.99 -6.83 4.83
CA PHE A 342 19.33 -7.99 4.19
C PHE A 342 19.03 -9.12 5.17
N PRO A 343 19.98 -9.62 5.99
CA PRO A 343 19.69 -10.63 7.01
C PRO A 343 18.57 -10.22 7.97
N ILE A 344 18.57 -8.98 8.47
CA ILE A 344 17.54 -8.49 9.38
C ILE A 344 16.17 -8.47 8.70
N LEU A 345 16.10 -8.00 7.44
CA LEU A 345 14.88 -8.04 6.65
C LEU A 345 14.35 -9.48 6.52
N LEU A 346 15.20 -10.43 6.21
CA LEU A 346 14.84 -11.85 6.09
C LEU A 346 14.38 -12.43 7.44
N ILE A 347 15.01 -12.06 8.55
CA ILE A 347 14.59 -12.48 9.89
C ILE A 347 13.22 -11.94 10.25
N PHE A 348 12.93 -10.66 9.99
CA PHE A 348 11.59 -10.10 10.21
C PHE A 348 10.55 -10.78 9.34
N MET A 349 10.88 -11.09 8.08
CA MET A 349 10.01 -11.83 7.17
C MET A 349 9.73 -13.23 7.69
N TRP A 350 10.78 -13.96 8.06
CA TRP A 350 10.65 -15.30 8.63
C TRP A 350 9.81 -15.29 9.91
N LEU A 351 10.06 -14.36 10.82
CA LEU A 351 9.31 -14.25 12.07
C LEU A 351 7.82 -13.93 11.82
N MET A 352 7.54 -13.08 10.86
CA MET A 352 6.16 -12.76 10.44
C MET A 352 5.44 -14.00 9.91
N PHE A 353 6.09 -14.78 9.04
CA PHE A 353 5.49 -15.99 8.48
C PHE A 353 5.37 -17.09 9.53
N GLU A 354 6.44 -17.34 10.31
CA GLU A 354 6.43 -18.33 11.37
C GLU A 354 5.30 -18.06 12.38
N ALA A 355 5.18 -16.82 12.84
CA ALA A 355 4.10 -16.45 13.75
C ALA A 355 2.71 -16.59 13.10
N THR A 356 2.56 -16.22 11.82
CA THR A 356 1.28 -16.32 11.11
C THR A 356 0.82 -17.77 10.98
N PHE A 357 1.73 -18.69 10.68
CA PHE A 357 1.36 -20.10 10.45
C PHE A 357 1.31 -20.90 11.76
N THR A 358 2.28 -20.71 12.66
CA THR A 358 2.33 -21.46 13.92
C THR A 358 1.29 -21.00 14.94
N ILE A 359 1.13 -19.66 15.13
CA ILE A 359 0.13 -19.15 16.06
C ILE A 359 -1.26 -19.19 15.45
N GLY A 360 -1.37 -18.97 14.13
CA GLY A 360 -2.63 -18.95 13.42
C GLY A 360 -3.29 -20.32 13.26
N SER A 361 -2.52 -21.42 13.27
CA SER A 361 -3.06 -22.78 13.14
C SER A 361 -4.01 -23.14 14.28
N TYR A 362 -3.71 -22.78 15.53
CA TYR A 362 -4.58 -23.11 16.68
C TYR A 362 -5.98 -22.53 16.56
N PRO A 363 -6.19 -21.21 16.36
CA PRO A 363 -7.52 -20.67 16.15
C PRO A 363 -8.16 -21.15 14.84
N GLN A 364 -7.37 -21.48 13.82
CA GLN A 364 -7.84 -22.05 12.57
C GLN A 364 -8.52 -23.40 12.81
N GLU A 365 -7.88 -24.34 13.52
CA GLU A 365 -8.42 -25.63 13.88
C GLU A 365 -9.70 -25.52 14.72
N TRP A 366 -9.76 -24.55 15.64
CA TRP A 366 -10.98 -24.31 16.44
C TRP A 366 -12.14 -23.85 15.58
N ILE A 367 -11.91 -22.98 14.61
CA ILE A 367 -12.96 -22.50 13.70
C ILE A 367 -13.39 -23.64 12.78
N GLU A 368 -12.48 -24.48 12.31
CA GLU A 368 -12.77 -25.65 11.49
C GLU A 368 -13.67 -26.63 12.25
N MET A 369 -13.28 -27.08 13.44
CA MET A 369 -14.13 -27.89 14.30
C MET A 369 -15.50 -27.25 14.59
N ALA A 370 -15.54 -25.94 14.81
CA ALA A 370 -16.80 -25.23 15.05
C ALA A 370 -17.70 -25.20 13.81
N THR A 371 -17.14 -25.04 12.63
CA THR A 371 -17.91 -25.04 11.37
C THR A 371 -18.40 -26.44 11.02
N GLU A 372 -17.60 -27.49 11.24
CA GLU A 372 -18.02 -28.89 11.09
C GLU A 372 -19.13 -29.26 12.07
N TRP A 373 -18.95 -28.92 13.36
CA TRP A 373 -19.98 -29.14 14.37
C TRP A 373 -21.30 -28.44 14.01
N PHE A 374 -21.21 -27.18 13.56
CA PHE A 374 -22.39 -26.41 13.14
C PHE A 374 -23.05 -26.99 11.90
N GLY A 375 -22.25 -27.47 10.93
CA GLY A 375 -22.74 -28.18 9.75
C GLY A 375 -23.49 -29.46 10.11
N ALA A 376 -22.91 -30.29 11.00
CA ALA A 376 -23.53 -31.49 11.51
C ALA A 376 -24.85 -31.19 12.29
N LEU A 377 -24.85 -30.14 13.11
CA LEU A 377 -26.04 -29.70 13.86
C LEU A 377 -27.18 -29.29 12.92
N VAL A 378 -26.88 -28.44 11.93
CA VAL A 378 -27.88 -28.01 10.93
C VAL A 378 -28.33 -29.17 10.05
N GLY A 379 -27.41 -30.06 9.68
CA GLY A 379 -27.71 -31.29 8.94
C GLY A 379 -28.63 -32.23 9.68
N SER A 380 -28.57 -32.31 11.03
CA SER A 380 -29.47 -33.12 11.84
C SER A 380 -30.89 -32.55 11.96
N TRP A 381 -31.09 -31.26 11.71
CA TRP A 381 -32.42 -30.58 11.77
C TRP A 381 -33.15 -30.60 10.43
N LEU A 382 -32.43 -30.78 9.34
CA LEU A 382 -32.98 -30.79 7.99
C LEU A 382 -33.20 -32.25 7.51
N ASN A 383 -34.33 -32.48 6.84
CA ASN A 383 -34.57 -33.77 6.18
C ASN A 383 -33.60 -33.95 5.01
N ASP A 384 -33.20 -35.20 4.77
CA ASP A 384 -32.32 -35.53 3.66
C ASP A 384 -32.89 -35.05 2.31
N GLY A 385 -32.08 -34.31 1.55
CA GLY A 385 -32.49 -33.75 0.28
C GLY A 385 -31.62 -32.60 -0.18
N ILE A 386 -31.83 -32.16 -1.41
CA ILE A 386 -31.10 -31.11 -2.09
C ILE A 386 -30.92 -29.83 -1.25
N PHE A 387 -31.95 -29.50 -0.47
CA PHE A 387 -31.95 -28.29 0.37
C PHE A 387 -30.98 -28.40 1.55
N ARG A 388 -30.90 -29.58 2.18
CA ARG A 388 -29.90 -29.86 3.22
C ARG A 388 -28.50 -29.78 2.67
N ASP A 389 -28.21 -30.44 1.54
CA ASP A 389 -26.91 -30.49 0.92
C ASP A 389 -26.47 -29.09 0.46
N LEU A 390 -27.38 -28.28 -0.08
CA LEU A 390 -27.11 -26.88 -0.42
C LEU A 390 -26.69 -26.06 0.82
N ILE A 391 -27.40 -26.22 1.93
CA ILE A 391 -27.13 -25.43 3.14
C ILE A 391 -25.84 -25.90 3.80
N VAL A 392 -25.64 -27.21 3.95
CA VAL A 392 -24.48 -27.77 4.66
C VAL A 392 -23.24 -27.66 3.79
N ASP A 393 -23.26 -28.22 2.58
CA ASP A 393 -22.07 -28.37 1.74
C ASP A 393 -21.83 -27.11 0.87
N GLY A 394 -22.90 -26.44 0.45
CA GLY A 394 -22.79 -25.22 -0.36
C GLY A 394 -22.55 -23.97 0.46
N VAL A 395 -23.38 -23.71 1.49
CA VAL A 395 -23.35 -22.45 2.24
C VAL A 395 -22.45 -22.52 3.47
N ILE A 396 -22.66 -23.51 4.36
CA ILE A 396 -21.90 -23.61 5.63
C ILE A 396 -20.45 -23.94 5.35
N ALA A 397 -20.17 -24.92 4.51
CA ALA A 397 -18.83 -25.27 4.11
C ALA A 397 -18.13 -24.10 3.37
N GLY A 398 -18.84 -23.41 2.48
CA GLY A 398 -18.30 -22.25 1.76
C GLY A 398 -17.98 -21.04 2.67
N VAL A 399 -18.86 -20.72 3.62
CA VAL A 399 -18.59 -19.66 4.62
C VAL A 399 -17.54 -20.10 5.61
N GLY A 400 -17.58 -21.35 6.06
CA GLY A 400 -16.58 -21.96 6.93
C GLY A 400 -15.18 -21.86 6.37
N GLY A 401 -14.99 -22.24 5.11
CA GLY A 401 -13.70 -22.12 4.43
C GLY A 401 -13.13 -20.72 4.40
N VAL A 402 -13.97 -19.66 4.40
CA VAL A 402 -13.49 -18.27 4.52
C VAL A 402 -13.08 -17.93 5.96
N LEU A 403 -13.88 -18.38 6.94
CA LEU A 403 -13.67 -18.07 8.35
C LEU A 403 -12.43 -18.78 8.92
N VAL A 404 -12.14 -19.99 8.44
CA VAL A 404 -10.97 -20.79 8.82
C VAL A 404 -9.66 -20.02 8.60
N PHE A 405 -9.54 -19.21 7.52
CA PHE A 405 -8.34 -18.43 7.24
C PHE A 405 -8.30 -17.06 7.92
N LEU A 406 -9.38 -16.65 8.59
CA LEU A 406 -9.44 -15.33 9.23
C LEU A 406 -8.34 -15.11 10.28
N PRO A 407 -8.01 -16.06 11.18
CA PRO A 407 -6.95 -15.89 12.16
C PRO A 407 -5.59 -15.62 11.52
N ASN A 408 -5.24 -16.37 10.48
CA ASN A 408 -3.98 -16.20 9.77
C ASN A 408 -3.88 -14.79 9.13
N ILE A 409 -4.99 -14.32 8.58
CA ILE A 409 -5.08 -12.98 7.99
C ILE A 409 -4.98 -11.89 9.06
N LEU A 410 -5.60 -12.08 10.23
CA LEU A 410 -5.50 -11.16 11.37
C LEU A 410 -4.06 -11.02 11.84
N ILE A 411 -3.35 -12.13 12.03
CA ILE A 411 -1.95 -12.14 12.47
C ILE A 411 -1.05 -11.49 11.42
N LEU A 412 -1.27 -11.80 10.13
CA LEU A 412 -0.54 -11.17 9.04
C LEU A 412 -0.71 -9.65 9.05
N TYR A 413 -1.96 -9.16 9.16
CA TYR A 413 -2.22 -7.73 9.25
C TYR A 413 -1.66 -7.08 10.52
N LEU A 414 -1.61 -7.82 11.64
CA LEU A 414 -0.97 -7.36 12.86
C LEU A 414 0.51 -7.05 12.63
N PHE A 415 1.25 -7.97 12.04
CA PHE A 415 2.67 -7.77 11.74
C PHE A 415 2.90 -6.65 10.71
N ILE A 416 2.06 -6.60 9.66
CA ILE A 416 2.14 -5.52 8.68
C ILE A 416 1.91 -4.16 9.35
N ALA A 417 0.90 -4.03 10.21
CA ALA A 417 0.63 -2.79 10.95
C ALA A 417 1.81 -2.40 11.87
N ILE A 418 2.42 -3.36 12.55
CA ILE A 418 3.61 -3.11 13.39
C ILE A 418 4.78 -2.60 12.53
N LEU A 419 5.07 -3.25 11.39
CA LEU A 419 6.16 -2.86 10.50
C LEU A 419 5.90 -1.50 9.82
N GLU A 420 4.64 -1.18 9.52
CA GLU A 420 4.21 0.10 8.95
C GLU A 420 4.33 1.22 9.99
N ASP A 421 3.76 1.04 11.18
CA ASP A 421 3.74 2.06 12.24
C ASP A 421 5.13 2.33 12.82
N THR A 422 6.02 1.33 12.88
CA THR A 422 7.43 1.51 13.30
C THR A 422 8.25 2.30 12.28
N GLY A 423 7.79 2.44 11.03
CA GLY A 423 8.54 3.03 9.93
C GLY A 423 9.58 2.09 9.28
N TYR A 424 9.60 0.80 9.66
CA TYR A 424 10.53 -0.18 9.08
C TYR A 424 10.25 -0.47 7.62
N MET A 425 8.98 -0.39 7.18
CA MET A 425 8.59 -0.62 5.77
C MET A 425 9.27 0.35 4.80
N ALA A 426 9.47 1.61 5.18
CA ALA A 426 10.22 2.57 4.37
C ALA A 426 11.70 2.15 4.22
N ARG A 427 12.31 1.61 5.27
CA ARG A 427 13.70 1.10 5.25
C ARG A 427 13.81 -0.15 4.39
N ALA A 428 12.84 -1.05 4.47
CA ALA A 428 12.76 -2.22 3.58
C ALA A 428 12.68 -1.80 2.11
N ALA A 429 11.83 -0.82 1.79
CA ALA A 429 11.75 -0.25 0.45
C ALA A 429 13.07 0.40 0.00
N PHE A 430 13.75 1.12 0.89
CA PHE A 430 15.06 1.71 0.63
C PHE A 430 16.14 0.66 0.33
N ILE A 431 16.19 -0.42 1.11
CA ILE A 431 17.15 -1.53 0.91
C ILE A 431 16.93 -2.20 -0.45
N MET A 432 15.66 -2.40 -0.83
CA MET A 432 15.27 -3.17 -2.01
C MET A 432 15.16 -2.33 -3.29
N ASP A 433 15.26 -1.01 -3.22
CA ASP A 433 14.99 -0.13 -4.37
C ASP A 433 15.87 -0.43 -5.58
N LYS A 434 17.16 -0.64 -5.40
CA LYS A 434 18.07 -0.95 -6.51
C LYS A 434 17.71 -2.27 -7.21
N LEU A 435 17.18 -3.25 -6.46
CA LEU A 435 16.74 -4.51 -7.04
C LEU A 435 15.45 -4.31 -7.83
N MET A 436 14.50 -3.58 -7.25
CA MET A 436 13.22 -3.28 -7.88
C MET A 436 13.38 -2.39 -9.11
N SER A 437 14.28 -1.42 -9.08
CA SER A 437 14.55 -0.54 -10.23
C SER A 437 15.11 -1.28 -11.44
N LYS A 438 15.92 -2.34 -11.26
CA LYS A 438 16.38 -3.20 -12.36
C LYS A 438 15.23 -3.93 -13.07
N VAL A 439 14.15 -4.18 -12.35
CA VAL A 439 12.94 -4.82 -12.88
C VAL A 439 11.95 -3.75 -13.42
N GLY A 440 12.31 -2.47 -13.33
CA GLY A 440 11.51 -1.35 -13.79
C GLY A 440 10.36 -0.98 -12.84
N LEU A 441 10.50 -1.29 -11.54
CA LEU A 441 9.56 -1.00 -10.48
C LEU A 441 10.17 -0.07 -9.42
N HIS A 442 9.32 0.59 -8.65
CA HIS A 442 9.69 1.41 -7.51
C HIS A 442 10.01 0.53 -6.28
N GLY A 443 10.94 0.94 -5.40
CA GLY A 443 11.29 0.19 -4.20
C GLY A 443 10.11 -0.15 -3.29
N LYS A 444 9.11 0.74 -3.19
CA LYS A 444 7.86 0.48 -2.45
C LYS A 444 7.08 -0.74 -2.99
N SER A 445 7.28 -1.14 -4.26
CA SER A 445 6.64 -2.33 -4.84
C SER A 445 7.08 -3.63 -4.18
N PHE A 446 8.24 -3.64 -3.51
CA PHE A 446 8.70 -4.78 -2.73
C PHE A 446 7.72 -5.19 -1.62
N ILE A 447 7.04 -4.21 -1.00
CA ILE A 447 6.10 -4.45 0.09
C ILE A 447 4.93 -5.36 -0.34
N PRO A 448 4.18 -5.05 -1.43
CA PRO A 448 3.19 -5.97 -1.99
C PRO A 448 3.73 -7.36 -2.32
N PHE A 449 4.95 -7.46 -2.87
CA PHE A 449 5.54 -8.78 -3.19
C PHE A 449 5.74 -9.63 -1.95
N VAL A 450 6.25 -9.03 -0.88
CA VAL A 450 6.44 -9.69 0.40
C VAL A 450 5.12 -10.20 0.98
N ILE A 451 4.12 -9.33 1.04
CA ILE A 451 2.78 -9.69 1.52
C ILE A 451 2.18 -10.82 0.66
N GLY A 452 2.52 -10.85 -0.64
CA GLY A 452 2.06 -11.84 -1.60
C GLY A 452 2.44 -13.28 -1.26
N PHE A 453 3.55 -13.50 -0.56
CA PHE A 453 3.92 -14.83 -0.05
C PHE A 453 2.96 -15.33 1.05
N GLY A 454 2.33 -14.43 1.80
CA GLY A 454 1.27 -14.79 2.73
C GLY A 454 -0.08 -14.94 2.02
N CYS A 455 -0.57 -13.85 1.43
CA CYS A 455 -1.85 -13.82 0.71
C CYS A 455 -1.85 -12.76 -0.39
N SER A 456 -2.26 -13.15 -1.61
CA SER A 456 -2.30 -12.25 -2.76
C SER A 456 -3.34 -11.11 -2.61
N VAL A 457 -4.43 -11.32 -1.87
CA VAL A 457 -5.51 -10.32 -1.72
C VAL A 457 -5.02 -9.07 -0.96
N PRO A 458 -4.49 -9.16 0.27
CA PRO A 458 -3.93 -8.00 0.96
C PRO A 458 -2.73 -7.40 0.21
N ALA A 459 -1.95 -8.22 -0.50
CA ALA A 459 -0.85 -7.75 -1.31
C ALA A 459 -1.31 -6.84 -2.46
N ILE A 460 -2.34 -7.23 -3.20
CA ILE A 460 -2.96 -6.41 -4.25
C ILE A 460 -3.54 -5.12 -3.66
N MET A 461 -4.22 -5.22 -2.51
CA MET A 461 -4.77 -4.04 -1.83
C MET A 461 -3.69 -3.08 -1.32
N SER A 462 -2.53 -3.59 -0.89
CA SER A 462 -1.42 -2.76 -0.43
C SER A 462 -0.74 -1.98 -1.57
N ALA A 463 -0.91 -2.41 -2.82
CA ALA A 463 -0.39 -1.69 -3.98
C ALA A 463 -0.95 -0.26 -4.14
N ARG A 464 -2.01 0.11 -3.39
CA ARG A 464 -2.52 1.49 -3.29
C ARG A 464 -1.48 2.49 -2.79
N MET A 465 -0.49 2.04 -1.99
CA MET A 465 0.59 2.90 -1.51
C MET A 465 1.52 3.38 -2.62
N LEU A 466 1.42 2.80 -3.83
CA LEU A 466 2.20 3.19 -4.98
C LEU A 466 1.52 4.38 -5.67
N GLU A 467 2.18 5.52 -5.65
CA GLU A 467 1.71 6.78 -6.24
C GLU A 467 1.61 6.69 -7.77
N ASN A 468 2.58 6.02 -8.41
CA ASN A 468 2.60 5.85 -9.85
C ASN A 468 1.62 4.76 -10.30
N ARG A 469 0.63 5.15 -11.12
CA ARG A 469 -0.37 4.23 -11.68
C ARG A 469 0.26 3.06 -12.46
N LYS A 470 1.35 3.31 -13.19
CA LYS A 470 2.11 2.28 -13.92
C LYS A 470 2.64 1.23 -12.96
N ASP A 471 3.43 1.65 -11.96
CA ASP A 471 4.04 0.73 -10.99
C ASP A 471 2.98 -0.02 -10.20
N ARG A 472 1.88 0.66 -9.85
CA ARG A 472 0.73 0.03 -9.19
C ARG A 472 0.12 -1.09 -10.02
N ILE A 473 -0.16 -0.85 -11.32
CA ILE A 473 -0.76 -1.87 -12.20
C ILE A 473 0.20 -3.03 -12.43
N VAL A 474 1.47 -2.76 -12.72
CA VAL A 474 2.47 -3.82 -12.94
C VAL A 474 2.64 -4.65 -11.66
N THR A 475 2.73 -4.03 -10.49
CA THR A 475 2.81 -4.74 -9.21
C THR A 475 1.57 -5.60 -8.96
N ILE A 476 0.35 -5.08 -9.18
CA ILE A 476 -0.91 -5.82 -9.04
C ILE A 476 -0.95 -7.06 -9.94
N LEU A 477 -0.45 -6.96 -11.16
CA LEU A 477 -0.46 -8.06 -12.13
C LEU A 477 0.63 -9.11 -11.87
N THR A 478 1.71 -8.75 -11.18
CA THR A 478 2.86 -9.64 -10.92
C THR A 478 2.81 -10.28 -9.53
N VAL A 479 2.17 -9.64 -8.54
CA VAL A 479 1.96 -10.20 -7.19
C VAL A 479 1.37 -11.62 -7.20
N PRO A 480 0.39 -11.99 -8.05
CA PRO A 480 -0.16 -13.35 -8.07
C PRO A 480 0.84 -14.47 -8.36
N PHE A 481 2.01 -14.19 -8.91
CA PHE A 481 3.08 -15.17 -9.11
C PHE A 481 3.86 -15.48 -7.82
N MET A 482 3.73 -14.65 -6.78
CA MET A 482 4.23 -15.00 -5.46
C MET A 482 3.39 -16.16 -4.90
N SER A 483 4.07 -17.22 -4.44
CA SER A 483 3.38 -18.37 -3.89
C SER A 483 2.74 -18.02 -2.55
N CYS A 484 1.41 -17.98 -2.48
CA CYS A 484 0.70 -17.77 -1.22
C CYS A 484 0.57 -19.09 -0.42
N SER A 485 0.23 -18.96 0.87
CA SER A 485 0.08 -20.11 1.79
C SER A 485 -0.93 -21.15 1.33
N ALA A 486 -2.03 -20.74 0.69
CA ALA A 486 -3.07 -21.63 0.19
C ALA A 486 -2.59 -22.63 -0.89
N ARG A 487 -1.45 -22.37 -1.51
CA ARG A 487 -0.82 -23.28 -2.49
C ARG A 487 0.09 -24.33 -1.83
N LEU A 488 0.54 -24.07 -0.60
CA LEU A 488 1.50 -24.91 0.08
C LEU A 488 1.02 -26.37 0.28
N PRO A 489 -0.25 -26.63 0.69
CA PRO A 489 -0.76 -28.01 0.81
C PRO A 489 -0.63 -28.81 -0.48
N VAL A 490 -0.92 -28.19 -1.64
CA VAL A 490 -0.76 -28.84 -2.95
C VAL A 490 0.70 -29.22 -3.19
N TYR A 491 1.64 -28.32 -2.91
CA TYR A 491 3.06 -28.63 -3.11
C TYR A 491 3.55 -29.73 -2.16
N LEU A 492 3.15 -29.67 -0.89
CA LEU A 492 3.53 -30.68 0.10
C LEU A 492 3.00 -32.07 -0.29
N LEU A 493 1.74 -32.15 -0.76
CA LEU A 493 1.16 -33.40 -1.24
C LEU A 493 2.00 -33.99 -2.37
N PHE A 494 2.18 -33.25 -3.47
CA PHE A 494 2.88 -33.79 -4.65
C PHE A 494 4.38 -34.04 -4.41
N VAL A 495 5.02 -33.17 -3.62
CA VAL A 495 6.43 -33.39 -3.25
C VAL A 495 6.58 -34.64 -2.38
N SER A 496 5.68 -34.89 -1.42
CA SER A 496 5.73 -36.07 -0.57
C SER A 496 5.45 -37.38 -1.31
N VAL A 497 4.67 -37.34 -2.42
CA VAL A 497 4.31 -38.51 -3.20
C VAL A 497 5.42 -38.89 -4.18
N PHE A 498 6.03 -37.92 -4.85
CA PHE A 498 6.91 -38.18 -6.00
C PHE A 498 8.40 -37.97 -5.75
N PHE A 499 8.76 -37.29 -4.64
CA PHE A 499 10.15 -36.93 -4.36
C PHE A 499 10.57 -37.37 -2.95
N ASP A 500 11.23 -38.52 -2.86
CA ASP A 500 11.73 -39.03 -1.57
C ASP A 500 12.93 -38.27 -1.04
N LYS A 501 13.70 -37.59 -1.93
CA LYS A 501 14.90 -36.82 -1.57
C LYS A 501 14.78 -35.39 -2.02
N TYR A 502 15.43 -34.46 -1.28
CA TYR A 502 15.53 -33.04 -1.62
C TYR A 502 14.20 -32.30 -1.67
N GLN A 503 13.19 -32.70 -0.89
CA GLN A 503 11.85 -32.10 -0.85
C GLN A 503 11.90 -30.58 -0.63
N GLY A 504 12.72 -30.12 0.34
CA GLY A 504 12.87 -28.70 0.61
C GLY A 504 13.51 -27.92 -0.55
N LEU A 505 14.40 -28.55 -1.31
CA LEU A 505 15.04 -27.91 -2.47
C LEU A 505 14.07 -27.75 -3.63
N ILE A 506 13.17 -28.72 -3.83
CA ILE A 506 12.11 -28.64 -4.84
C ILE A 506 11.11 -27.55 -4.48
N LEU A 507 10.68 -27.48 -3.22
CA LEU A 507 9.83 -26.39 -2.74
C LEU A 507 10.49 -25.03 -2.96
N LEU A 508 11.75 -24.88 -2.58
CA LEU A 508 12.51 -23.65 -2.84
C LEU A 508 12.55 -23.33 -4.34
N GLY A 509 12.75 -24.35 -5.18
CA GLY A 509 12.74 -24.23 -6.64
C GLY A 509 11.42 -23.65 -7.17
N ILE A 510 10.28 -24.12 -6.66
CA ILE A 510 8.95 -23.62 -7.04
C ILE A 510 8.81 -22.14 -6.66
N TYR A 511 9.23 -21.74 -5.45
CA TYR A 511 9.21 -20.33 -5.04
C TYR A 511 10.09 -19.45 -5.94
N LEU A 512 11.28 -19.93 -6.30
CA LEU A 512 12.19 -19.22 -7.22
C LEU A 512 11.60 -19.10 -8.62
N VAL A 513 10.90 -20.12 -9.12
CA VAL A 513 10.18 -20.07 -10.40
C VAL A 513 9.11 -18.95 -10.35
N GLY A 514 8.35 -18.84 -9.26
CA GLY A 514 7.37 -17.75 -9.10
C GLY A 514 8.00 -16.35 -9.17
N ILE A 515 9.10 -16.16 -8.44
CA ILE A 515 9.87 -14.90 -8.46
C ILE A 515 10.40 -14.61 -9.87
N LEU A 516 10.95 -15.63 -10.56
CA LEU A 516 11.47 -15.50 -11.92
C LEU A 516 10.38 -15.02 -12.89
N PHE A 517 9.20 -15.63 -12.85
CA PHE A 517 8.09 -15.24 -13.73
C PHE A 517 7.50 -13.86 -13.35
N ALA A 518 7.50 -13.48 -12.09
CA ALA A 518 7.14 -12.14 -11.68
C ALA A 518 8.11 -11.09 -12.26
N VAL A 519 9.41 -11.36 -12.22
CA VAL A 519 10.44 -10.49 -12.83
C VAL A 519 10.28 -10.40 -14.34
N ILE A 520 10.16 -11.54 -15.02
CA ILE A 520 9.98 -11.59 -16.49
C ILE A 520 8.73 -10.82 -16.90
N THR A 521 7.61 -11.05 -16.23
CA THR A 521 6.34 -10.37 -16.50
C THR A 521 6.45 -8.87 -16.28
N SER A 522 7.08 -8.45 -15.19
CA SER A 522 7.31 -7.02 -14.91
C SER A 522 8.13 -6.36 -16.03
N LEU A 523 9.22 -6.99 -16.45
CA LEU A 523 10.06 -6.48 -17.56
C LEU A 523 9.28 -6.38 -18.88
N ILE A 524 8.48 -7.40 -19.21
CA ILE A 524 7.64 -7.41 -20.42
C ILE A 524 6.59 -6.30 -20.36
N LEU A 525 5.84 -6.20 -19.27
CA LEU A 525 4.79 -5.18 -19.12
C LEU A 525 5.37 -3.77 -19.16
N ASN A 526 6.51 -3.53 -18.53
CA ASN A 526 7.20 -2.25 -18.56
C ASN A 526 7.66 -1.87 -19.98
N LYS A 527 8.11 -2.84 -20.76
CA LYS A 527 8.66 -2.62 -22.10
C LYS A 527 7.57 -2.48 -23.17
N VAL A 528 6.46 -3.22 -23.04
CA VAL A 528 5.40 -3.31 -24.04
C VAL A 528 4.26 -2.34 -23.76
N SER A 529 3.69 -2.37 -22.55
CA SER A 529 2.45 -1.66 -22.23
C SER A 529 2.66 -0.25 -21.67
N PHE A 530 3.82 0.02 -21.08
CA PHE A 530 4.08 1.28 -20.37
C PHE A 530 5.38 1.95 -20.84
N LYS A 531 5.51 2.16 -22.14
CA LYS A 531 6.63 2.92 -22.73
C LYS A 531 6.55 4.39 -22.30
N GLY A 532 7.58 4.87 -21.58
CA GLY A 532 7.78 6.28 -21.25
C GLY A 532 7.38 6.66 -19.83
N VAL A 533 8.19 7.54 -19.25
CA VAL A 533 8.07 8.19 -17.94
C VAL A 533 8.31 7.25 -16.74
N SER A 534 9.57 7.01 -16.44
CA SER A 534 9.95 6.69 -15.06
C SER A 534 9.74 7.97 -14.25
N LYS A 535 8.72 8.02 -13.39
CA LYS A 535 8.67 9.04 -12.37
C LYS A 535 9.80 8.80 -11.38
N GLU A 536 10.36 9.89 -10.90
CA GLU A 536 11.51 9.91 -10.00
C GLU A 536 11.21 9.21 -8.70
N PHE A 537 12.24 8.58 -8.17
CA PHE A 537 12.20 7.94 -6.88
C PHE A 537 12.59 8.95 -5.80
N VAL A 538 11.62 9.42 -5.08
CA VAL A 538 11.89 10.15 -3.85
C VAL A 538 11.21 9.40 -2.71
N LEU A 539 11.98 8.93 -1.75
CA LEU A 539 11.48 8.24 -0.57
C LEU A 539 11.87 9.03 0.68
N GLU A 540 10.87 9.46 1.42
CA GLU A 540 11.07 9.99 2.76
C GLU A 540 11.16 8.83 3.74
N LEU A 541 12.17 8.90 4.61
CA LEU A 541 12.33 7.94 5.69
C LEU A 541 11.70 8.53 6.96
N PRO A 542 10.49 8.10 7.35
CA PRO A 542 9.83 8.62 8.54
C PRO A 542 10.66 8.27 9.79
N PRO A 543 10.59 9.07 10.87
CA PRO A 543 11.25 8.73 12.13
C PRO A 543 10.70 7.42 12.70
N TYR A 544 11.54 6.69 13.45
CA TYR A 544 11.06 5.50 14.16
C TYR A 544 10.07 5.88 15.25
N ARG A 545 8.94 5.20 15.26
CA ARG A 545 7.90 5.36 16.28
C ARG A 545 7.62 4.04 16.97
N ILE A 546 7.37 4.08 18.26
CA ILE A 546 6.87 2.91 18.98
C ILE A 546 5.37 2.85 18.76
N PRO A 547 4.86 1.82 18.08
CA PRO A 547 3.44 1.71 17.80
C PRO A 547 2.64 1.52 19.11
N THR A 548 1.50 2.19 19.21
CA THR A 548 0.60 1.96 20.34
C THR A 548 -0.24 0.72 20.06
N VAL A 549 -0.34 -0.18 21.03
CA VAL A 549 -1.10 -1.44 20.90
C VAL A 549 -2.53 -1.18 20.41
N ARG A 550 -3.17 -0.13 20.90
CA ARG A 550 -4.52 0.26 20.51
C ARG A 550 -4.62 0.58 19.01
N ASN A 551 -3.69 1.36 18.48
CA ASN A 551 -3.72 1.73 17.05
C ASN A 551 -3.47 0.51 16.16
N VAL A 552 -2.48 -0.30 16.51
CA VAL A 552 -2.16 -1.53 15.78
C VAL A 552 -3.38 -2.47 15.72
N LEU A 553 -4.07 -2.67 16.85
CA LEU A 553 -5.28 -3.51 16.90
C LEU A 553 -6.44 -2.91 16.10
N ILE A 554 -6.63 -1.60 16.13
CA ILE A 554 -7.65 -0.93 15.30
C ILE A 554 -7.32 -1.09 13.82
N HIS A 555 -6.09 -0.83 13.41
CA HIS A 555 -5.66 -0.98 12.01
C HIS A 555 -5.81 -2.43 11.52
N MET A 556 -5.39 -3.40 12.34
CA MET A 556 -5.57 -4.83 12.06
C MET A 556 -7.06 -5.17 11.86
N TRP A 557 -7.92 -4.75 12.81
CA TRP A 557 -9.35 -5.02 12.77
C TRP A 557 -10.04 -4.38 11.56
N ASP A 558 -9.77 -3.11 11.29
CA ASP A 558 -10.36 -2.39 10.16
C ASP A 558 -10.00 -3.03 8.81
N LYS A 559 -8.74 -3.42 8.63
CA LYS A 559 -8.27 -4.12 7.42
C LYS A 559 -8.96 -5.49 7.28
N SER A 560 -9.10 -6.22 8.38
CA SER A 560 -9.72 -7.55 8.39
C SER A 560 -11.23 -7.49 8.14
N VAL A 561 -11.93 -6.54 8.75
CA VAL A 561 -13.38 -6.31 8.50
C VAL A 561 -13.59 -5.89 7.04
N GLN A 562 -12.72 -5.04 6.49
CA GLN A 562 -12.79 -4.68 5.07
C GLN A 562 -12.58 -5.90 4.16
N TYR A 563 -11.67 -6.80 4.51
CA TYR A 563 -11.46 -8.06 3.80
C TYR A 563 -12.73 -8.92 3.85
N LEU A 564 -13.25 -9.21 5.05
CA LEU A 564 -14.46 -10.02 5.24
C LEU A 564 -15.67 -9.49 4.48
N LYS A 565 -16.01 -8.21 4.65
CA LYS A 565 -17.16 -7.59 3.97
C LYS A 565 -17.08 -7.67 2.45
N LYS A 566 -15.85 -7.68 1.88
CA LYS A 566 -15.65 -7.67 0.44
C LYS A 566 -15.55 -9.06 -0.16
N MET A 567 -15.00 -10.02 0.59
CA MET A 567 -14.67 -11.34 0.07
C MET A 567 -15.74 -12.38 0.39
N ALA A 568 -16.39 -12.30 1.54
CA ALA A 568 -17.37 -13.29 1.98
C ALA A 568 -18.52 -13.50 0.96
N THR A 569 -19.09 -12.43 0.41
CA THR A 569 -20.18 -12.53 -0.58
C THR A 569 -19.71 -13.14 -1.90
N ILE A 570 -18.50 -12.84 -2.34
CA ILE A 570 -17.96 -13.33 -3.62
C ILE A 570 -17.60 -14.81 -3.49
N ILE A 571 -16.97 -15.19 -2.38
CA ILE A 571 -16.58 -16.58 -2.13
C ILE A 571 -17.81 -17.43 -1.89
N LEU A 572 -18.79 -16.96 -1.11
CA LEU A 572 -20.06 -17.66 -0.92
C LEU A 572 -20.77 -17.93 -2.25
N ALA A 573 -20.87 -16.92 -3.13
CA ALA A 573 -21.49 -17.10 -4.44
C ALA A 573 -20.70 -18.13 -5.28
N ALA A 574 -19.37 -18.09 -5.24
CA ALA A 574 -18.52 -19.05 -5.94
C ALA A 574 -18.69 -20.48 -5.38
N SER A 575 -18.73 -20.66 -4.06
CA SER A 575 -18.92 -21.96 -3.42
C SER A 575 -20.26 -22.59 -3.80
N VAL A 576 -21.35 -21.79 -3.75
CA VAL A 576 -22.67 -22.28 -4.17
C VAL A 576 -22.69 -22.66 -5.65
N ILE A 577 -22.03 -21.91 -6.52
CA ILE A 577 -21.95 -22.26 -7.95
C ILE A 577 -21.17 -23.55 -8.16
N ILE A 578 -20.02 -23.71 -7.50
CA ILE A 578 -19.18 -24.91 -7.61
C ILE A 578 -19.96 -26.12 -7.06
N TRP A 579 -20.55 -26.01 -5.88
CA TRP A 579 -21.40 -27.03 -5.32
C TRP A 579 -22.51 -27.45 -6.31
N ALA A 580 -23.20 -26.49 -6.95
CA ALA A 580 -24.22 -26.82 -7.93
C ALA A 580 -23.66 -27.54 -9.16
N LEU A 581 -22.47 -27.20 -9.62
CA LEU A 581 -21.81 -27.87 -10.75
C LEU A 581 -21.33 -29.28 -10.39
N GLU A 582 -20.95 -29.52 -9.15
CA GLU A 582 -20.56 -30.85 -8.63
C GLU A 582 -21.79 -31.72 -8.37
N TYR A 583 -22.87 -31.12 -7.85
CA TYR A 583 -24.08 -31.83 -7.45
C TYR A 583 -24.95 -32.27 -8.64
N PHE A 584 -25.03 -31.48 -9.71
CA PHE A 584 -25.93 -31.72 -10.86
C PHE A 584 -25.16 -32.17 -12.13
N PRO A 585 -25.77 -33.01 -13.03
CA PRO A 585 -26.97 -33.80 -12.84
C PRO A 585 -26.72 -35.04 -11.96
N ARG A 586 -27.70 -35.39 -11.11
CA ARG A 586 -27.62 -36.60 -10.28
C ARG A 586 -28.13 -37.80 -11.07
N SER A 587 -27.39 -38.90 -11.07
CA SER A 587 -27.85 -40.19 -11.66
C SER A 587 -28.95 -40.74 -10.78
N ASN A 588 -30.07 -41.24 -11.37
CA ASN A 588 -31.23 -41.83 -10.69
C ASN A 588 -30.95 -43.23 -10.08
N GLY A 589 -29.83 -43.45 -9.42
CA GLY A 589 -29.50 -44.70 -8.75
C GLY A 589 -29.18 -44.48 -7.29
N ASP A 590 -29.70 -45.31 -6.41
CA ASP A 590 -29.82 -45.21 -4.94
C ASP A 590 -28.49 -45.25 -4.14
N ASP A 591 -27.31 -45.08 -4.70
CA ASP A 591 -26.07 -45.10 -3.93
C ASP A 591 -25.45 -43.73 -3.85
N MET A 592 -25.47 -43.14 -2.64
CA MET A 592 -24.72 -41.98 -2.26
C MET A 592 -23.22 -42.24 -2.36
N LEU A 593 -22.52 -41.31 -3.02
CA LEU A 593 -21.07 -41.16 -2.90
C LEU A 593 -20.20 -42.31 -3.46
N THR A 594 -20.47 -42.84 -4.64
CA THR A 594 -19.49 -43.65 -5.38
C THR A 594 -18.89 -42.83 -6.53
N ASP A 595 -17.66 -43.13 -6.88
CA ASP A 595 -16.79 -42.52 -7.93
C ASP A 595 -17.51 -42.10 -9.23
N ASN A 596 -18.59 -42.81 -9.59
CA ASN A 596 -19.35 -42.60 -10.81
C ASN A 596 -20.20 -41.33 -10.84
N ASN A 597 -20.50 -40.68 -9.69
CA ASN A 597 -21.43 -39.55 -9.66
C ASN A 597 -20.77 -38.22 -10.08
N ILE A 598 -19.51 -37.98 -9.72
CA ILE A 598 -18.81 -36.74 -10.07
C ILE A 598 -18.42 -36.71 -11.54
N GLU A 599 -18.07 -37.86 -12.12
CA GLU A 599 -17.76 -37.99 -13.54
C GLU A 599 -18.93 -37.58 -14.43
N TYR A 600 -20.16 -37.90 -14.03
CA TYR A 600 -21.40 -37.53 -14.75
C TYR A 600 -21.89 -36.13 -14.45
N SER A 601 -21.38 -35.47 -13.43
CA SER A 601 -21.74 -34.11 -13.05
C SER A 601 -21.36 -33.08 -14.12
N TYR A 602 -21.88 -31.85 -14.02
CA TYR A 602 -21.48 -30.79 -14.95
C TYR A 602 -19.99 -30.47 -14.87
N ILE A 603 -19.40 -30.54 -13.67
CA ILE A 603 -17.95 -30.27 -13.51
C ILE A 603 -17.11 -31.40 -14.10
N GLY A 604 -17.53 -32.67 -13.98
CA GLY A 604 -16.87 -33.79 -14.60
C GLY A 604 -16.93 -33.73 -16.13
N LYS A 605 -18.12 -33.46 -16.69
CA LYS A 605 -18.28 -33.24 -18.15
C LYS A 605 -17.41 -32.08 -18.66
N PHE A 606 -17.29 -31.01 -17.87
CA PHE A 606 -16.42 -29.89 -18.20
C PHE A 606 -14.95 -30.29 -18.11
N GLY A 607 -14.57 -31.11 -17.13
CA GLY A 607 -13.24 -31.71 -17.02
C GLY A 607 -12.87 -32.50 -18.28
N HIS A 608 -13.73 -33.42 -18.74
CA HIS A 608 -13.53 -34.18 -19.98
C HIS A 608 -13.48 -33.30 -21.24
N ALA A 609 -14.26 -32.21 -21.28
CA ALA A 609 -14.23 -31.25 -22.39
C ALA A 609 -12.90 -30.50 -22.46
N ILE A 610 -12.24 -30.23 -21.32
CA ILE A 610 -10.97 -29.51 -21.24
C ILE A 610 -9.77 -30.47 -21.37
N GLU A 611 -9.95 -31.76 -21.07
CA GLU A 611 -8.89 -32.77 -21.12
C GLU A 611 -8.04 -32.75 -22.40
N PRO A 612 -8.60 -32.63 -23.63
CA PRO A 612 -7.77 -32.54 -24.83
C PRO A 612 -6.79 -31.35 -24.84
N ILE A 613 -7.14 -30.28 -24.17
CA ILE A 613 -6.30 -29.07 -24.04
C ILE A 613 -5.22 -29.32 -22.96
N MET A 614 -5.52 -30.09 -21.92
CA MET A 614 -4.61 -30.38 -20.81
C MET A 614 -3.68 -31.55 -21.03
N ARG A 615 -4.02 -32.50 -21.92
CA ARG A 615 -3.19 -33.65 -22.32
C ARG A 615 -1.75 -33.30 -22.74
N PRO A 616 -1.48 -32.20 -23.49
CA PRO A 616 -0.12 -31.82 -23.83
C PRO A 616 0.75 -31.48 -22.61
N CYS A 617 0.15 -31.12 -21.46
CA CYS A 617 0.81 -30.91 -20.19
C CYS A 617 0.92 -32.19 -19.33
N GLY A 618 0.36 -33.34 -19.79
CA GLY A 618 0.29 -34.57 -19.03
C GLY A 618 -0.81 -34.65 -17.98
N PHE A 619 -1.84 -33.78 -18.07
CA PHE A 619 -2.94 -33.72 -17.10
C PHE A 619 -4.17 -34.44 -17.64
N ASP A 620 -4.78 -35.27 -16.80
CA ASP A 620 -6.05 -35.92 -17.05
C ASP A 620 -7.25 -35.03 -16.66
N TRP A 621 -8.46 -35.50 -16.90
CA TRP A 621 -9.68 -34.75 -16.57
C TRP A 621 -9.84 -34.47 -15.06
N ARG A 622 -9.35 -35.38 -14.16
CA ARG A 622 -9.41 -35.23 -12.69
C ARG A 622 -8.57 -34.04 -12.24
N LEU A 623 -7.35 -33.95 -12.74
CA LEU A 623 -6.48 -32.78 -12.49
C LEU A 623 -7.08 -31.53 -13.09
N GLY A 624 -7.75 -31.63 -14.25
CA GLY A 624 -8.49 -30.50 -14.84
C GLY A 624 -9.62 -29.98 -13.94
N VAL A 625 -10.42 -30.87 -13.37
CA VAL A 625 -11.47 -30.54 -12.40
C VAL A 625 -10.87 -29.88 -11.16
N ALA A 626 -9.83 -30.49 -10.57
CA ALA A 626 -9.16 -29.92 -9.39
C ALA A 626 -8.58 -28.52 -9.64
N LEU A 627 -8.09 -28.24 -10.84
CA LEU A 627 -7.64 -26.88 -11.19
C LEU A 627 -8.79 -25.88 -11.29
N ILE A 628 -9.96 -26.30 -11.76
CA ILE A 628 -11.15 -25.45 -11.87
C ILE A 628 -11.70 -25.12 -10.49
N THR A 629 -11.89 -26.13 -9.63
CA THR A 629 -12.33 -25.90 -8.23
C THR A 629 -11.32 -25.05 -7.47
N GLY A 630 -10.03 -25.25 -7.72
CA GLY A 630 -8.93 -24.45 -7.20
C GLY A 630 -8.94 -22.97 -7.63
N ILE A 631 -9.81 -22.54 -8.56
CA ILE A 631 -10.01 -21.11 -8.84
C ILE A 631 -10.79 -20.43 -7.71
N ALA A 632 -11.70 -21.15 -7.04
CA ALA A 632 -12.39 -20.58 -5.87
C ALA A 632 -11.40 -20.36 -4.72
N ALA A 633 -10.72 -21.42 -4.31
CA ALA A 633 -9.69 -21.41 -3.29
C ALA A 633 -8.66 -22.50 -3.60
N LYS A 634 -7.38 -22.19 -3.49
CA LYS A 634 -6.30 -23.09 -3.97
C LYS A 634 -6.15 -24.38 -3.15
N GLU A 635 -6.50 -24.34 -1.89
CA GLU A 635 -6.54 -25.47 -0.99
C GLU A 635 -7.57 -26.54 -1.40
N VAL A 636 -8.66 -26.14 -2.04
CA VAL A 636 -9.72 -27.03 -2.54
C VAL A 636 -9.19 -28.04 -3.57
N VAL A 637 -8.07 -27.74 -4.23
CA VAL A 637 -7.40 -28.69 -5.16
C VAL A 637 -7.12 -30.03 -4.49
N VAL A 638 -6.66 -30.03 -3.24
CA VAL A 638 -6.31 -31.27 -2.51
C VAL A 638 -7.56 -32.04 -2.12
N SER A 639 -8.57 -31.36 -1.56
CA SER A 639 -9.84 -32.01 -1.18
C SER A 639 -10.60 -32.53 -2.39
N THR A 640 -10.63 -31.76 -3.50
CA THR A 640 -11.25 -32.27 -4.75
C THR A 640 -10.54 -33.51 -5.27
N LEU A 641 -9.22 -33.56 -5.23
CA LEU A 641 -8.47 -34.76 -5.62
C LEU A 641 -8.75 -35.93 -4.66
N GLY A 642 -8.89 -35.70 -3.37
CA GLY A 642 -9.29 -36.69 -2.39
C GLY A 642 -10.63 -37.32 -2.72
N VAL A 643 -11.62 -36.51 -3.02
CA VAL A 643 -12.96 -36.99 -3.41
C VAL A 643 -12.96 -37.69 -4.75
N LEU A 644 -12.26 -37.15 -5.77
CA LEU A 644 -12.16 -37.77 -7.12
C LEU A 644 -11.41 -39.11 -7.14
N LEU A 645 -10.57 -39.37 -6.14
CA LEU A 645 -9.80 -40.58 -6.02
C LEU A 645 -10.35 -41.53 -4.94
N ASP A 646 -11.54 -41.21 -4.35
CA ASP A 646 -12.22 -42.03 -3.34
C ASP A 646 -11.31 -42.44 -2.16
N ALA A 647 -10.57 -41.46 -1.63
CA ALA A 647 -9.64 -41.71 -0.53
C ALA A 647 -10.42 -41.69 0.81
N GLU A 648 -10.74 -42.91 1.35
CA GLU A 648 -11.51 -43.08 2.60
C GLU A 648 -10.73 -42.67 3.87
N ASP A 649 -9.38 -42.60 3.84
CA ASP A 649 -8.51 -42.17 4.94
C ASP A 649 -7.56 -41.05 4.48
N GLU A 650 -7.56 -39.94 5.21
CA GLU A 650 -7.14 -38.60 4.76
C GLU A 650 -5.70 -38.43 4.28
N ASP A 651 -4.72 -39.32 4.60
CA ASP A 651 -3.32 -39.02 4.21
C ASP A 651 -2.58 -40.16 3.51
N VAL A 652 -2.77 -41.41 3.90
CA VAL A 652 -1.98 -42.56 3.37
C VAL A 652 -2.61 -43.06 2.07
N SER A 653 -3.95 -43.14 2.03
CA SER A 653 -4.67 -43.68 0.88
C SER A 653 -4.62 -42.74 -0.34
N LEU A 654 -4.69 -41.42 -0.11
CA LEU A 654 -4.63 -40.41 -1.18
C LEU A 654 -3.26 -40.39 -1.86
N LYS A 655 -2.17 -40.53 -1.11
CA LYS A 655 -0.80 -40.57 -1.66
C LYS A 655 -0.59 -41.80 -2.54
N GLU A 656 -1.07 -42.96 -2.10
CA GLU A 656 -0.97 -44.21 -2.87
C GLU A 656 -1.82 -44.15 -4.14
N LYS A 657 -3.03 -43.61 -4.06
CA LYS A 657 -3.94 -43.45 -5.20
C LYS A 657 -3.42 -42.45 -6.24
N ILE A 658 -2.85 -41.35 -5.82
CA ILE A 658 -2.19 -40.38 -6.74
C ILE A 658 -1.00 -41.06 -7.44
N ARG A 659 -0.25 -41.92 -6.74
CA ARG A 659 0.90 -42.65 -7.31
C ARG A 659 0.46 -43.72 -8.32
N SER A 660 -0.76 -44.24 -8.21
CA SER A 660 -1.33 -45.25 -9.10
C SER A 660 -2.00 -44.68 -10.35
N ILE A 661 -2.10 -43.36 -10.50
CA ILE A 661 -2.64 -42.74 -11.72
C ILE A 661 -1.71 -43.04 -12.90
N ASP A 662 -2.24 -43.74 -13.91
CA ASP A 662 -1.48 -44.09 -15.11
C ASP A 662 -0.93 -42.85 -15.82
N GLY A 663 0.39 -42.84 -16.07
CA GLY A 663 1.07 -41.72 -16.74
C GLY A 663 1.44 -40.55 -15.88
N PHE A 664 1.15 -40.54 -14.56
CA PHE A 664 1.51 -39.46 -13.65
C PHE A 664 2.93 -39.66 -13.10
N THR A 665 3.86 -38.95 -13.68
CA THR A 665 5.30 -39.08 -13.43
C THR A 665 5.82 -37.89 -12.55
N PRO A 666 7.02 -37.99 -11.95
CA PRO A 666 7.58 -36.89 -11.17
C PRO A 666 7.67 -35.55 -11.93
N HIS A 667 7.94 -35.58 -13.25
CA HIS A 667 7.98 -34.37 -14.06
C HIS A 667 6.56 -33.82 -14.34
N THR A 668 5.53 -34.68 -14.47
CA THR A 668 4.12 -34.25 -14.53
C THR A 668 3.70 -33.59 -13.22
N ALA A 669 4.07 -34.20 -12.07
CA ALA A 669 3.80 -33.63 -10.75
C ALA A 669 4.47 -32.25 -10.59
N PHE A 670 5.72 -32.09 -11.01
CA PHE A 670 6.41 -30.81 -11.01
C PHE A 670 5.71 -29.79 -11.94
N GLY A 671 5.33 -30.23 -13.15
CA GLY A 671 4.54 -29.41 -14.08
C GLY A 671 3.21 -28.94 -13.50
N PHE A 672 2.50 -29.81 -12.78
CA PHE A 672 1.25 -29.49 -12.10
C PHE A 672 1.44 -28.45 -10.99
N MET A 673 2.46 -28.62 -10.14
CA MET A 673 2.78 -27.65 -9.10
C MET A 673 3.11 -26.25 -9.70
N VAL A 674 3.87 -26.23 -10.80
CA VAL A 674 4.17 -24.97 -11.52
C VAL A 674 2.91 -24.39 -12.18
N PHE A 675 2.01 -25.24 -12.68
CA PHE A 675 0.71 -24.78 -13.20
C PHE A 675 -0.10 -24.11 -12.09
N VAL A 676 -0.24 -24.73 -10.92
CA VAL A 676 -0.94 -24.18 -9.76
C VAL A 676 -0.31 -22.84 -9.30
N LEU A 677 1.03 -22.74 -9.39
CA LEU A 677 1.76 -21.51 -9.09
C LEU A 677 1.40 -20.37 -10.04
N LEU A 678 1.43 -20.62 -11.35
CA LEU A 678 1.34 -19.57 -12.38
C LEU A 678 -0.08 -19.31 -12.87
N CYS A 679 -1.02 -20.25 -12.69
CA CYS A 679 -2.39 -20.12 -13.20
C CYS A 679 -3.15 -18.96 -12.54
N THR A 680 -4.34 -18.71 -13.07
CA THR A 680 -5.30 -17.72 -12.56
C THR A 680 -5.31 -17.69 -11.03
N PRO A 681 -5.13 -16.51 -10.40
CA PRO A 681 -5.25 -16.38 -8.95
C PRO A 681 -6.69 -16.71 -8.51
N CYS A 682 -6.88 -16.93 -7.20
CA CYS A 682 -8.20 -17.22 -6.65
C CYS A 682 -9.21 -16.09 -6.95
N ILE A 683 -10.50 -16.42 -6.95
CA ILE A 683 -11.59 -15.46 -7.22
C ILE A 683 -11.48 -14.21 -6.35
N ALA A 684 -11.10 -14.37 -5.08
CA ALA A 684 -10.86 -13.25 -4.18
C ALA A 684 -9.76 -12.30 -4.68
N ALA A 685 -8.67 -12.83 -5.20
CA ALA A 685 -7.60 -12.01 -5.78
C ALA A 685 -8.03 -11.33 -7.09
N LEU A 686 -8.78 -12.02 -7.96
CA LEU A 686 -9.37 -11.41 -9.16
C LEU A 686 -10.33 -10.27 -8.82
N ALA A 687 -11.17 -10.44 -7.81
CA ALA A 687 -12.04 -9.39 -7.31
C ALA A 687 -11.25 -8.19 -6.77
N ALA A 688 -10.14 -8.44 -6.07
CA ALA A 688 -9.24 -7.38 -5.64
C ALA A 688 -8.60 -6.65 -6.82
N ILE A 689 -8.11 -7.36 -7.85
CA ILE A 689 -7.56 -6.76 -9.09
C ILE A 689 -8.63 -5.92 -9.79
N ARG A 690 -9.86 -6.44 -9.94
CA ARG A 690 -10.97 -5.69 -10.54
C ARG A 690 -11.22 -4.37 -9.82
N ARG A 691 -11.15 -4.36 -8.52
CA ARG A 691 -11.39 -3.17 -7.70
C ARG A 691 -10.26 -2.16 -7.77
N GLU A 692 -9.00 -2.61 -7.75
CA GLU A 692 -7.82 -1.74 -7.68
C GLU A 692 -7.35 -1.25 -9.06
N ALA A 693 -7.50 -2.10 -10.08
CA ALA A 693 -7.01 -1.82 -11.43
C ALA A 693 -8.12 -1.76 -12.50
N GLY A 694 -9.31 -2.30 -12.19
CA GLY A 694 -10.46 -2.33 -13.10
C GLY A 694 -10.66 -3.69 -13.80
N LEU A 695 -11.86 -3.89 -14.38
CA LEU A 695 -12.28 -5.16 -15.00
C LEU A 695 -11.33 -5.61 -16.12
N LYS A 696 -10.86 -4.69 -16.94
CA LYS A 696 -9.94 -5.01 -18.07
C LYS A 696 -8.68 -5.71 -17.59
N TRP A 697 -8.07 -5.21 -16.51
CA TRP A 697 -6.85 -5.79 -15.95
C TRP A 697 -7.10 -7.09 -15.19
N ALA A 698 -8.29 -7.27 -14.59
CA ALA A 698 -8.66 -8.52 -13.96
C ALA A 698 -8.82 -9.65 -15.00
N VAL A 699 -9.52 -9.38 -16.11
CA VAL A 699 -9.66 -10.33 -17.22
C VAL A 699 -8.30 -10.62 -17.87
N PHE A 700 -7.50 -9.58 -18.12
CA PHE A 700 -6.14 -9.74 -18.65
C PHE A 700 -5.30 -10.63 -17.75
N SER A 701 -5.32 -10.40 -16.42
CA SER A 701 -4.59 -11.22 -15.44
C SER A 701 -5.01 -12.68 -15.51
N ALA A 702 -6.32 -12.97 -15.54
CA ALA A 702 -6.84 -14.33 -15.62
C ALA A 702 -6.38 -15.07 -16.89
N VAL A 703 -6.56 -14.45 -18.05
CA VAL A 703 -6.21 -15.04 -19.33
C VAL A 703 -4.69 -15.22 -19.47
N TYR A 704 -3.94 -14.18 -19.17
CA TYR A 704 -2.49 -14.18 -19.29
C TYR A 704 -1.82 -15.21 -18.37
N SER A 705 -2.21 -15.24 -17.09
CA SER A 705 -1.61 -16.15 -16.11
C SER A 705 -1.94 -17.62 -16.43
N THR A 706 -3.17 -17.92 -16.88
CA THR A 706 -3.56 -19.27 -17.28
C THR A 706 -2.82 -19.71 -18.55
N ALA A 707 -2.71 -18.86 -19.56
CA ALA A 707 -1.96 -19.15 -20.77
C ALA A 707 -0.48 -19.40 -20.47
N LEU A 708 0.12 -18.58 -19.61
CA LEU A 708 1.51 -18.73 -19.17
C LEU A 708 1.70 -20.05 -18.43
N ALA A 709 0.81 -20.38 -17.49
CA ALA A 709 0.84 -21.64 -16.74
C ALA A 709 0.79 -22.85 -17.67
N TRP A 710 -0.11 -22.80 -18.65
CA TRP A 710 -0.25 -23.87 -19.64
C TRP A 710 1.01 -24.05 -20.48
N ILE A 711 1.55 -22.95 -21.05
CA ILE A 711 2.78 -23.01 -21.86
C ILE A 711 3.94 -23.60 -21.06
N VAL A 712 4.16 -23.10 -19.83
CA VAL A 712 5.29 -23.54 -19.00
C VAL A 712 5.15 -24.99 -18.57
N SER A 713 3.95 -25.43 -18.16
CA SER A 713 3.71 -26.81 -17.76
C SER A 713 3.83 -27.80 -18.93
N CYS A 714 3.33 -27.42 -20.11
CA CYS A 714 3.54 -28.22 -21.32
C CYS A 714 5.03 -28.34 -21.67
N LEU A 715 5.80 -27.27 -21.57
CA LEU A 715 7.24 -27.32 -21.81
C LEU A 715 7.94 -28.26 -20.82
N ILE A 716 7.58 -28.16 -19.52
CA ILE A 716 8.15 -29.05 -18.48
C ILE A 716 7.84 -30.52 -18.80
N PHE A 717 6.60 -30.83 -19.16
CA PHE A 717 6.19 -32.20 -19.50
C PHE A 717 6.89 -32.71 -20.74
N GLN A 718 6.92 -31.93 -21.83
CA GLN A 718 7.55 -32.35 -23.10
C GLN A 718 9.07 -32.53 -22.96
N ILE A 719 9.73 -31.62 -22.25
CA ILE A 719 11.17 -31.73 -21.97
C ILE A 719 11.45 -32.92 -21.03
N GLY A 720 10.61 -33.12 -20.01
CA GLY A 720 10.72 -34.28 -19.12
C GLY A 720 10.64 -35.59 -19.86
N ASN A 721 9.70 -35.74 -20.80
CA ASN A 721 9.57 -36.96 -21.65
C ASN A 721 10.70 -37.12 -22.66
N LEU A 722 11.43 -36.08 -23.02
CA LEU A 722 12.57 -36.15 -23.92
C LEU A 722 13.87 -36.58 -23.22
N ILE A 723 13.97 -36.31 -21.92
CA ILE A 723 15.20 -36.57 -21.13
C ILE A 723 15.13 -37.92 -20.41
N LEU A 724 13.96 -38.39 -20.06
CA LEU A 724 13.70 -39.68 -19.41
C LEU A 724 13.22 -40.72 -20.40
#